data_27184e3456bda5404466b0d25771c8de
#
_entry.id   27184e3456bda5404466b0d25771c8de
#
_cell.length_a   1.000
_cell.length_b   1.000
_cell.length_c   1.000
_cell.angle_alpha   90.00
_cell.angle_beta   90.00
_cell.angle_gamma   90.00
#
_symmetry.space_group_name_H-M   'P 1'
#
loop_
_entity.id
_entity.type
_entity.pdbx_description
1 polymer ?
#
loop_
_entity_poly.entity_id
_entity_poly.type
_entity_poly.pdbx_seq_one_letter_code
_entity_poly.pdbx_strand_id
1 'polypeptide(L)'
;MNVVSLYPPRFSNPLKAVLVLMLFSGVCLSQDLRARLKSASVASSEIELQKIESASPRSEEAALAKLLRGYLRLQAKDYNAALLALDETVIMRQSKLGDYALYYRAQALQGANRIEEAEQAYARVANTYPSSNLARTSVLQAAGSAMGRGAYQAVISYVEKQAAANDGTALKLKANALEKMGKLEDAAAVWRKMYFEAPQSPEAGDVSNKLTALGAAPAVTGATAQMMRARADKLYQANLWVIAGQAYEQLVRSFPMAADPEAYLRGGISYYKAKSYQLALNLLINVRSRSTKDQADAIYYRGLCYRALRQDTPAMQALSDLRRVAPGSVQLGDLLYNIGKAYETSQPATASTYYEQLFREAPRAEQGDVAHFWRAWRAHEANDFATAYRLFIEHLAEYGEVTENRGKAAFWGALDAERAGDKARALTMYKALLLRYGAGWYGYNAERHIAELTRQGVKELAPESDAVLSRAVAKLQINPPVVETMNPADAERLEKAGSLVLINQAQSALNELEAARNRAANSPRINLQIAQIYRARNENVSAVNVLKRAYPDYGQALLPEMPRAAWDVFYPLGWWSTIKEEAKRNNIDPYLIAGLIRQETIFNPQAVSRANAIGLMQLLPSTGRSVAKRYSLGGGAISSADLFNPILNIQLGTAYVAEQIRQFGRFEYVAAAYNGGPSRVSRWLRELPAGEIEEWVDSIPLSETRAYVQGVYRNARQYKRLYDEQGRFRPEVGDGN
;
A
#
# COMPACT_ATOMS: atom_id res chain seq x y z
N MET A 1 -3.34 42.26 -37.47
CA MET A 1 -1.97 42.69 -37.81
C MET A 1 -1.47 43.55 -36.66
N ASN A 2 -0.71 42.96 -35.73
CA ASN A 2 0.24 43.66 -34.88
C ASN A 2 1.34 42.64 -34.55
N VAL A 3 2.47 42.87 -35.19
CA VAL A 3 3.71 42.11 -35.03
C VAL A 3 4.34 42.58 -33.72
N VAL A 4 4.39 41.75 -32.69
CA VAL A 4 5.19 41.99 -31.48
C VAL A 4 6.58 41.46 -31.74
N SER A 5 7.52 42.41 -31.91
CA SER A 5 8.96 42.17 -32.04
C SER A 5 9.53 41.59 -30.73
N LEU A 6 10.07 40.37 -30.79
CA LEU A 6 10.87 39.75 -29.73
C LEU A 6 12.28 40.35 -29.77
N TYR A 7 12.54 41.38 -28.97
CA TYR A 7 13.91 41.76 -28.58
C TYR A 7 14.24 41.12 -27.23
N PRO A 8 15.42 40.51 -27.05
CA PRO A 8 15.87 40.04 -25.76
C PRO A 8 16.15 41.21 -24.81
N PRO A 9 15.94 41.07 -23.49
CA PRO A 9 16.18 42.14 -22.54
C PRO A 9 17.66 42.56 -22.52
N ARG A 10 17.94 43.83 -22.79
CA ARG A 10 19.26 44.43 -22.63
C ARG A 10 19.57 44.54 -21.12
N PHE A 11 20.48 43.72 -20.63
CA PHE A 11 21.01 43.88 -19.28
C PHE A 11 21.91 45.12 -19.19
N SER A 12 21.49 46.12 -18.45
CA SER A 12 22.21 47.39 -18.27
C SER A 12 23.43 47.31 -17.29
N ASN A 13 23.79 46.09 -16.82
CA ASN A 13 24.91 45.90 -15.93
C ASN A 13 25.67 44.61 -16.32
N PRO A 14 26.94 44.71 -16.83
CA PRO A 14 27.70 43.56 -17.29
C PRO A 14 28.00 42.56 -16.15
N LEU A 15 28.06 43.00 -14.89
CA LEU A 15 28.20 42.11 -13.74
C LEU A 15 26.97 41.17 -13.54
N LYS A 16 25.75 41.64 -13.81
CA LYS A 16 24.55 40.79 -13.73
C LYS A 16 24.49 39.78 -14.88
N ALA A 17 24.92 40.14 -16.08
CA ALA A 17 24.98 39.21 -17.20
C ALA A 17 26.05 38.13 -17.01
N VAL A 18 27.19 38.45 -16.42
CA VAL A 18 28.25 37.48 -16.06
C VAL A 18 27.75 36.55 -14.95
N LEU A 19 27.03 37.07 -13.94
CA LEU A 19 26.49 36.26 -12.84
C LEU A 19 25.40 35.28 -13.35
N VAL A 20 24.52 35.72 -14.26
CA VAL A 20 23.51 34.86 -14.88
C VAL A 20 24.14 33.79 -15.78
N LEU A 21 25.16 34.14 -16.58
CA LEU A 21 25.91 33.18 -17.39
C LEU A 21 26.68 32.16 -16.51
N MET A 22 27.27 32.59 -15.39
CA MET A 22 27.93 31.69 -14.44
C MET A 22 26.94 30.76 -13.74
N LEU A 23 25.74 31.23 -13.43
CA LEU A 23 24.68 30.40 -12.85
C LEU A 23 24.17 29.37 -13.88
N PHE A 24 23.93 29.76 -15.12
CA PHE A 24 23.51 28.85 -16.19
C PHE A 24 24.58 27.83 -16.56
N SER A 25 25.86 28.23 -16.63
CA SER A 25 26.97 27.29 -16.89
C SER A 25 27.18 26.33 -15.72
N GLY A 26 27.02 26.79 -14.47
CA GLY A 26 27.10 25.95 -13.29
C GLY A 26 25.97 24.90 -13.22
N VAL A 27 24.75 25.27 -13.57
CA VAL A 27 23.60 24.35 -13.62
C VAL A 27 23.77 23.30 -14.74
N CYS A 28 24.19 23.70 -15.92
CA CYS A 28 24.48 22.76 -17.02
C CYS A 28 25.60 21.78 -16.69
N LEU A 29 26.68 22.25 -16.05
CA LEU A 29 27.81 21.42 -15.65
C LEU A 29 27.41 20.40 -14.57
N SER A 30 26.60 20.80 -13.60
CA SER A 30 26.05 19.90 -12.54
C SER A 30 25.12 18.86 -13.12
N GLN A 31 24.25 19.20 -14.08
CA GLN A 31 23.38 18.22 -14.74
C GLN A 31 24.17 17.18 -15.52
N ASP A 32 25.23 17.59 -16.23
CA ASP A 32 26.11 16.66 -16.94
C ASP A 32 26.85 15.73 -15.97
N LEU A 33 27.39 16.26 -14.87
CA LEU A 33 28.07 15.45 -13.83
C LEU A 33 27.12 14.45 -13.17
N ARG A 34 25.87 14.82 -12.88
CA ARG A 34 24.85 13.90 -12.35
C ARG A 34 24.50 12.78 -13.33
N ALA A 35 24.33 13.09 -14.60
CA ALA A 35 24.06 12.09 -15.65
C ALA A 35 25.24 11.12 -15.79
N ARG A 36 26.47 11.62 -15.78
CA ARG A 36 27.69 10.80 -15.82
C ARG A 36 27.85 9.94 -14.57
N LEU A 37 27.58 10.49 -13.38
CA LEU A 37 27.62 9.73 -12.12
C LEU A 37 26.61 8.59 -12.14
N LYS A 38 25.39 8.84 -12.58
CA LYS A 38 24.34 7.81 -12.73
C LYS A 38 24.78 6.71 -13.68
N SER A 39 25.33 7.06 -14.85
CA SER A 39 25.86 6.09 -15.81
C SER A 39 27.02 5.28 -15.25
N ALA A 40 28.00 5.95 -14.62
CA ALA A 40 29.14 5.30 -13.98
C ALA A 40 28.71 4.37 -12.83
N SER A 41 27.70 4.75 -12.06
CA SER A 41 27.17 3.94 -10.95
C SER A 41 26.49 2.65 -11.43
N VAL A 42 25.73 2.70 -12.51
CA VAL A 42 25.10 1.51 -13.11
C VAL A 42 26.16 0.58 -13.70
N ALA A 43 27.17 1.13 -14.36
CA ALA A 43 28.28 0.38 -14.94
C ALA A 43 29.33 -0.06 -13.91
N SER A 44 29.27 0.42 -12.66
CA SER A 44 30.29 0.22 -11.62
C SER A 44 31.70 0.62 -12.08
N SER A 45 31.80 1.67 -12.90
CA SER A 45 33.05 2.08 -13.56
C SER A 45 33.89 2.96 -12.65
N GLU A 46 34.88 2.38 -11.97
CA GLU A 46 35.78 3.13 -11.09
C GLU A 46 36.57 4.23 -11.82
N ILE A 47 36.95 4.00 -13.08
CA ILE A 47 37.68 4.99 -13.89
C ILE A 47 36.81 6.24 -14.10
N GLU A 48 35.56 6.09 -14.46
CA GLU A 48 34.65 7.24 -14.62
C GLU A 48 34.33 7.92 -13.28
N LEU A 49 34.20 7.17 -12.19
CA LEU A 49 34.05 7.73 -10.84
C LEU A 49 35.26 8.59 -10.45
N GLN A 50 36.51 8.14 -10.72
CA GLN A 50 37.73 8.94 -10.49
C GLN A 50 37.79 10.21 -11.35
N LYS A 51 37.36 10.15 -12.62
CA LYS A 51 37.26 11.34 -13.47
C LYS A 51 36.26 12.36 -12.94
N ILE A 52 35.10 11.90 -12.38
CA ILE A 52 34.10 12.79 -11.76
C ILE A 52 34.71 13.45 -10.51
N GLU A 53 35.38 12.67 -9.64
CA GLU A 53 36.07 13.21 -8.47
C GLU A 53 37.08 14.32 -8.84
N SER A 54 37.85 14.11 -9.92
CA SER A 54 38.89 15.04 -10.37
C SER A 54 38.33 16.27 -11.09
N ALA A 55 37.22 16.13 -11.82
CA ALA A 55 36.62 17.21 -12.61
C ALA A 55 36.00 18.33 -11.74
N SER A 56 35.45 17.98 -10.59
CA SER A 56 34.80 18.95 -9.68
C SER A 56 34.98 18.54 -8.20
N PRO A 57 36.20 18.62 -7.64
CA PRO A 57 36.54 18.01 -6.34
C PRO A 57 35.75 18.53 -5.13
N ARG A 58 35.01 19.65 -5.30
CA ARG A 58 34.23 20.27 -4.23
C ARG A 58 32.69 20.11 -4.47
N SER A 59 32.30 19.35 -5.47
CA SER A 59 30.88 19.09 -5.78
C SER A 59 30.32 17.94 -4.95
N GLU A 60 28.98 17.89 -4.82
CA GLU A 60 28.27 16.75 -4.24
C GLU A 60 28.55 15.49 -5.07
N GLU A 61 28.55 15.60 -6.40
CA GLU A 61 28.75 14.48 -7.33
C GLU A 61 30.14 13.84 -7.12
N ALA A 62 31.19 14.63 -6.84
CA ALA A 62 32.49 14.09 -6.50
C ALA A 62 32.53 13.35 -5.16
N ALA A 63 31.83 13.87 -4.14
CA ALA A 63 31.70 13.20 -2.86
C ALA A 63 30.92 11.87 -2.99
N LEU A 64 29.86 11.86 -3.79
CA LEU A 64 29.06 10.67 -4.07
C LEU A 64 29.86 9.64 -4.89
N ALA A 65 30.64 10.08 -5.88
CA ALA A 65 31.54 9.20 -6.65
C ALA A 65 32.58 8.54 -5.73
N LYS A 66 33.18 9.32 -4.82
CA LYS A 66 34.11 8.82 -3.82
C LYS A 66 33.53 7.81 -2.87
N LEU A 67 32.30 8.09 -2.36
CA LEU A 67 31.54 7.15 -1.52
C LEU A 67 31.26 5.84 -2.25
N LEU A 68 30.77 5.92 -3.50
CA LEU A 68 30.47 4.73 -4.29
C LEU A 68 31.72 3.91 -4.58
N ARG A 69 32.84 4.54 -4.93
CA ARG A 69 34.10 3.84 -5.17
C ARG A 69 34.60 3.12 -3.91
N GLY A 70 34.51 3.77 -2.75
CA GLY A 70 34.79 3.13 -1.47
C GLY A 70 33.90 1.94 -1.17
N TYR A 71 32.61 2.05 -1.47
CA TYR A 71 31.65 0.95 -1.35
C TYR A 71 31.96 -0.21 -2.31
N LEU A 72 32.28 0.07 -3.58
CA LEU A 72 32.64 -0.98 -4.56
C LEU A 72 33.91 -1.72 -4.13
N ARG A 73 34.93 -1.04 -3.61
CA ARG A 73 36.13 -1.65 -3.05
C ARG A 73 35.82 -2.52 -1.81
N LEU A 74 34.93 -2.04 -0.94
CA LEU A 74 34.46 -2.83 0.19
C LEU A 74 33.78 -4.14 -0.27
N GLN A 75 32.90 -4.07 -1.29
CA GLN A 75 32.25 -5.27 -1.86
C GLN A 75 33.27 -6.23 -2.51
N ALA A 76 34.31 -5.69 -3.13
CA ALA A 76 35.43 -6.47 -3.70
C ALA A 76 36.39 -7.02 -2.62
N LYS A 77 36.15 -6.73 -1.33
CA LYS A 77 37.01 -7.09 -0.20
C LYS A 77 38.42 -6.47 -0.24
N ASP A 78 38.59 -5.43 -1.05
CA ASP A 78 39.79 -4.62 -1.06
C ASP A 78 39.68 -3.53 0.03
N TYR A 79 39.86 -3.96 1.26
CA TYR A 79 39.59 -3.13 2.43
C TYR A 79 40.53 -1.92 2.55
N ASN A 80 41.78 -2.07 2.13
CA ASN A 80 42.73 -0.97 2.17
C ASN A 80 42.38 0.14 1.18
N ALA A 81 42.03 -0.22 -0.06
CA ALA A 81 41.58 0.75 -1.04
C ALA A 81 40.23 1.37 -0.65
N ALA A 82 39.32 0.58 -0.02
CA ALA A 82 38.08 1.09 0.52
C ALA A 82 38.31 2.16 1.59
N LEU A 83 39.23 1.92 2.53
CA LEU A 83 39.59 2.86 3.61
C LEU A 83 40.16 4.18 3.09
N LEU A 84 40.94 4.14 1.99
CA LEU A 84 41.44 5.34 1.32
C LEU A 84 40.33 6.15 0.63
N ALA A 85 39.38 5.48 0.03
CA ALA A 85 38.28 6.15 -0.65
C ALA A 85 37.18 6.67 0.31
N LEU A 86 36.96 6.00 1.44
CA LEU A 86 35.92 6.36 2.43
C LEU A 86 36.45 7.47 3.39
N ASP A 87 36.85 8.59 2.82
CA ASP A 87 37.21 9.79 3.59
C ASP A 87 35.92 10.49 4.05
N GLU A 88 35.52 10.16 5.24
CA GLU A 88 34.30 10.66 5.90
C GLU A 88 34.27 12.20 5.91
N THR A 89 35.39 12.85 6.14
CA THR A 89 35.46 14.31 6.28
C THR A 89 35.10 15.05 4.99
N VAL A 90 35.56 14.54 3.86
CA VAL A 90 35.25 15.10 2.54
C VAL A 90 33.80 14.83 2.19
N ILE A 91 33.36 13.59 2.37
CA ILE A 91 31.98 13.18 2.04
C ILE A 91 30.95 13.93 2.89
N MET A 92 31.22 14.10 4.19
CA MET A 92 30.34 14.85 5.11
C MET A 92 30.21 16.33 4.74
N ARG A 93 31.30 16.96 4.28
CA ARG A 93 31.33 18.39 3.93
C ARG A 93 30.52 18.69 2.64
N GLN A 94 30.47 17.74 1.74
CA GLN A 94 29.97 17.95 0.38
C GLN A 94 28.66 17.19 0.08
N SER A 95 28.25 16.27 0.95
CA SER A 95 27.01 15.51 0.82
C SER A 95 26.34 15.26 2.18
N LYS A 96 25.11 14.78 2.15
CA LYS A 96 24.38 14.35 3.36
C LYS A 96 24.66 12.90 3.76
N LEU A 97 25.63 12.20 3.11
CA LEU A 97 25.91 10.78 3.30
C LEU A 97 27.16 10.49 4.15
N GLY A 98 27.54 11.39 5.04
CA GLY A 98 28.66 11.19 5.96
C GLY A 98 28.45 9.99 6.91
N ASP A 99 27.23 9.73 7.33
CA ASP A 99 26.86 8.55 8.12
C ASP A 99 27.10 7.23 7.35
N TYR A 100 26.79 7.19 6.06
CA TYR A 100 27.09 6.03 5.20
C TYR A 100 28.59 5.85 4.99
N ALA A 101 29.34 6.94 4.80
CA ALA A 101 30.77 6.87 4.65
C ALA A 101 31.45 6.28 5.90
N LEU A 102 31.07 6.75 7.08
CA LEU A 102 31.58 6.25 8.34
C LEU A 102 31.18 4.80 8.61
N TYR A 103 29.95 4.43 8.28
CA TYR A 103 29.45 3.06 8.40
C TYR A 103 30.21 2.08 7.49
N TYR A 104 30.39 2.41 6.20
CA TYR A 104 31.15 1.57 5.27
C TYR A 104 32.63 1.51 5.65
N ARG A 105 33.20 2.60 6.19
CA ARG A 105 34.57 2.61 6.76
C ARG A 105 34.66 1.63 7.93
N ALA A 106 33.69 1.58 8.83
CA ALA A 106 33.67 0.63 9.91
C ALA A 106 33.60 -0.83 9.41
N GLN A 107 32.81 -1.09 8.38
CA GLN A 107 32.77 -2.41 7.72
C GLN A 107 34.11 -2.78 7.07
N ALA A 108 34.80 -1.82 6.43
CA ALA A 108 36.11 -2.05 5.83
C ALA A 108 37.17 -2.35 6.90
N LEU A 109 37.16 -1.64 8.03
CA LEU A 109 38.04 -1.92 9.17
C LEU A 109 37.79 -3.33 9.74
N GLN A 110 36.54 -3.71 9.90
CA GLN A 110 36.15 -5.06 10.35
C GLN A 110 36.63 -6.14 9.37
N GLY A 111 36.43 -5.93 8.05
CA GLY A 111 36.93 -6.84 7.02
C GLY A 111 38.45 -6.94 6.97
N ALA A 112 39.17 -5.85 7.27
CA ALA A 112 40.62 -5.81 7.40
C ALA A 112 41.14 -6.40 8.72
N ASN A 113 40.29 -7.00 9.54
CA ASN A 113 40.56 -7.55 10.88
C ASN A 113 41.10 -6.50 11.89
N ARG A 114 40.80 -5.18 11.65
CA ARG A 114 41.08 -4.08 12.56
C ARG A 114 39.89 -3.86 13.51
N ILE A 115 39.65 -4.86 14.36
CA ILE A 115 38.36 -5.04 15.05
C ILE A 115 38.04 -3.89 16.01
N GLU A 116 38.99 -3.47 16.83
CA GLU A 116 38.80 -2.39 17.81
C GLU A 116 38.52 -1.04 17.14
N GLU A 117 39.22 -0.76 16.02
CA GLU A 117 39.01 0.43 15.25
C GLU A 117 37.60 0.40 14.54
N ALA A 118 37.19 -0.77 14.10
CA ALA A 118 35.84 -0.96 13.54
C ALA A 118 34.76 -0.67 14.59
N GLU A 119 34.90 -1.20 15.81
CA GLU A 119 33.96 -0.94 16.92
C GLU A 119 33.86 0.56 17.23
N GLN A 120 35.02 1.25 17.30
CA GLN A 120 35.03 2.69 17.52
C GLN A 120 34.37 3.46 16.37
N ALA A 121 34.63 3.05 15.12
CA ALA A 121 34.02 3.67 13.96
C ALA A 121 32.47 3.45 13.94
N TYR A 122 32.02 2.26 14.26
CA TYR A 122 30.57 1.98 14.42
C TYR A 122 29.95 2.83 15.55
N ALA A 123 30.59 2.92 16.72
CA ALA A 123 30.09 3.75 17.81
C ALA A 123 30.03 5.24 17.42
N ARG A 124 31.00 5.73 16.64
CA ARG A 124 30.99 7.09 16.11
C ARG A 124 29.82 7.37 15.19
N VAL A 125 29.33 6.41 14.40
CA VAL A 125 28.11 6.63 13.58
C VAL A 125 26.95 7.09 14.45
N ALA A 126 26.69 6.40 15.55
CA ALA A 126 25.56 6.73 16.45
C ALA A 126 25.79 8.04 17.22
N ASN A 127 27.02 8.36 17.55
CA ASN A 127 27.36 9.57 18.30
C ASN A 127 27.32 10.82 17.40
N THR A 128 27.86 10.72 16.18
CA THR A 128 27.93 11.84 15.22
C THR A 128 26.61 12.05 14.49
N TYR A 129 25.88 10.96 14.19
CA TYR A 129 24.64 10.96 13.42
C TYR A 129 23.51 10.24 14.17
N PRO A 130 23.06 10.75 15.34
CA PRO A 130 22.08 10.05 16.17
C PRO A 130 20.69 9.87 15.53
N SER A 131 20.35 10.70 14.53
CA SER A 131 19.12 10.59 13.73
C SER A 131 19.24 9.66 12.53
N SER A 132 20.45 9.15 12.23
CA SER A 132 20.68 8.24 11.10
C SER A 132 19.97 6.89 11.30
N ASN A 133 19.44 6.32 10.21
CA ASN A 133 18.93 4.95 10.21
C ASN A 133 20.01 3.91 10.55
N LEU A 134 21.28 4.26 10.35
CA LEU A 134 22.42 3.39 10.65
C LEU A 134 22.84 3.43 12.13
N ALA A 135 22.41 4.42 12.91
CA ALA A 135 22.86 4.65 14.27
C ALA A 135 22.63 3.42 15.17
N ARG A 136 21.39 2.91 15.21
CA ARG A 136 21.05 1.71 16.00
C ARG A 136 21.84 0.49 15.54
N THR A 137 21.83 0.22 14.23
CA THR A 137 22.55 -0.94 13.66
C THR A 137 24.04 -0.87 13.95
N SER A 138 24.66 0.29 13.85
CA SER A 138 26.09 0.49 14.14
C SER A 138 26.43 0.16 15.60
N VAL A 139 25.63 0.64 16.55
CA VAL A 139 25.85 0.31 17.96
C VAL A 139 25.74 -1.20 18.23
N LEU A 140 24.76 -1.87 17.62
CA LEU A 140 24.60 -3.32 17.77
C LEU A 140 25.74 -4.10 17.10
N GLN A 141 26.31 -3.60 16.00
CA GLN A 141 27.51 -4.18 15.36
C GLN A 141 28.73 -4.04 16.26
N ALA A 142 28.97 -2.84 16.81
CA ALA A 142 30.06 -2.63 17.77
C ALA A 142 29.96 -3.57 18.97
N ALA A 143 28.77 -3.66 19.54
CA ALA A 143 28.52 -4.53 20.70
C ALA A 143 28.65 -6.03 20.36
N GLY A 144 28.16 -6.45 19.19
CA GLY A 144 28.29 -7.84 18.70
C GLY A 144 29.75 -8.24 18.50
N SER A 145 30.53 -7.33 17.91
CA SER A 145 31.98 -7.51 17.71
C SER A 145 32.73 -7.62 19.05
N ALA A 146 32.46 -6.68 19.97
CA ALA A 146 33.03 -6.70 21.33
C ALA A 146 32.63 -7.99 22.10
N MET A 147 31.40 -8.49 21.92
CA MET A 147 30.94 -9.76 22.50
C MET A 147 31.79 -10.93 21.98
N GLY A 148 32.04 -10.96 20.65
CA GLY A 148 32.82 -12.03 20.01
C GLY A 148 34.28 -12.12 20.50
N ARG A 149 34.90 -11.00 20.85
CA ARG A 149 36.29 -10.97 21.40
C ARG A 149 36.34 -11.02 22.95
N GLY A 150 35.18 -11.19 23.63
CA GLY A 150 35.15 -11.29 25.08
C GLY A 150 35.24 -9.96 25.84
N ALA A 151 35.13 -8.83 25.16
CA ALA A 151 35.21 -7.49 25.76
C ALA A 151 33.82 -7.08 26.35
N TYR A 152 33.32 -7.84 27.32
CA TYR A 152 31.96 -7.71 27.84
C TYR A 152 31.64 -6.34 28.44
N GLN A 153 32.64 -5.67 29.07
CA GLN A 153 32.39 -4.33 29.60
C GLN A 153 32.18 -3.31 28.46
N ALA A 154 32.88 -3.48 27.32
CA ALA A 154 32.67 -2.65 26.15
C ALA A 154 31.28 -2.88 25.54
N VAL A 155 30.78 -4.13 25.50
CA VAL A 155 29.40 -4.44 25.07
C VAL A 155 28.41 -3.60 25.85
N ILE A 156 28.49 -3.63 27.19
CA ILE A 156 27.59 -2.88 28.07
C ILE A 156 27.64 -1.40 27.76
N SER A 157 28.85 -0.85 27.61
CA SER A 157 29.05 0.57 27.29
C SER A 157 28.42 0.97 25.94
N TYR A 158 28.60 0.15 24.89
CA TYR A 158 28.05 0.44 23.58
C TYR A 158 26.51 0.44 23.58
N VAL A 159 25.88 -0.54 24.25
CA VAL A 159 24.39 -0.69 24.19
C VAL A 159 23.65 0.10 25.27
N GLU A 160 24.34 0.80 26.19
CA GLU A 160 23.71 1.42 27.37
C GLU A 160 22.55 2.35 27.00
N LYS A 161 22.71 3.23 26.03
CA LYS A 161 21.69 4.18 25.60
C LYS A 161 20.47 3.47 25.00
N GLN A 162 20.68 2.45 24.17
CA GLN A 162 19.62 1.67 23.54
C GLN A 162 18.90 0.77 24.57
N ALA A 163 19.64 0.15 25.48
CA ALA A 163 19.09 -0.65 26.57
C ALA A 163 18.28 0.22 27.58
N ALA A 164 18.74 1.45 27.82
CA ALA A 164 17.98 2.43 28.60
C ALA A 164 16.67 2.80 27.92
N ALA A 165 16.66 2.89 26.56
CA ALA A 165 15.49 3.13 25.74
C ALA A 165 14.63 1.87 25.48
N ASN A 166 14.88 0.76 26.19
CA ASN A 166 14.14 -0.50 26.11
C ASN A 166 14.23 -1.21 24.75
N ASP A 167 15.37 -1.06 24.04
CA ASP A 167 15.67 -1.85 22.85
C ASP A 167 15.92 -3.32 23.22
N GLY A 168 15.08 -4.25 22.75
CA GLY A 168 15.16 -5.66 23.11
C GLY A 168 16.49 -6.31 22.76
N THR A 169 17.06 -6.03 21.57
CA THR A 169 18.36 -6.59 21.16
C THR A 169 19.49 -6.04 22.03
N ALA A 170 19.46 -4.75 22.35
CA ALA A 170 20.43 -4.12 23.24
C ALA A 170 20.35 -4.68 24.68
N LEU A 171 19.12 -4.87 25.20
CA LEU A 171 18.90 -5.51 26.51
C LEU A 171 19.45 -6.93 26.51
N LYS A 172 19.20 -7.72 25.47
CA LYS A 172 19.73 -9.08 25.33
C LYS A 172 21.26 -9.10 25.32
N LEU A 173 21.90 -8.23 24.54
CA LEU A 173 23.36 -8.12 24.51
C LEU A 173 23.92 -7.75 25.88
N LYS A 174 23.29 -6.78 26.58
CA LYS A 174 23.68 -6.36 27.92
C LYS A 174 23.55 -7.52 28.94
N ALA A 175 22.43 -8.23 28.94
CA ALA A 175 22.21 -9.35 29.82
C ALA A 175 23.22 -10.47 29.58
N ASN A 176 23.45 -10.86 28.31
CA ASN A 176 24.41 -11.91 27.98
C ASN A 176 25.85 -11.51 28.37
N ALA A 177 26.23 -10.24 28.21
CA ALA A 177 27.56 -9.76 28.67
C ALA A 177 27.71 -9.86 30.16
N LEU A 178 26.67 -9.49 30.94
CA LEU A 178 26.66 -9.62 32.39
C LEU A 178 26.75 -11.10 32.82
N GLU A 179 26.01 -12.01 32.15
CA GLU A 179 26.14 -13.46 32.37
C GLU A 179 27.59 -13.95 32.20
N LYS A 180 28.23 -13.55 31.10
CA LYS A 180 29.62 -13.92 30.82
C LYS A 180 30.65 -13.32 31.79
N MET A 181 30.29 -12.22 32.47
CA MET A 181 31.08 -11.61 33.54
C MET A 181 30.81 -12.25 34.92
N GLY A 182 29.89 -13.22 35.02
CA GLY A 182 29.48 -13.82 36.29
C GLY A 182 28.55 -12.93 37.12
N LYS A 183 28.06 -11.82 36.61
CA LYS A 183 27.15 -10.88 37.28
C LYS A 183 25.70 -11.32 37.10
N LEU A 184 25.35 -12.49 37.69
CA LEU A 184 24.10 -13.18 37.40
C LEU A 184 22.85 -12.43 37.90
N GLU A 185 22.95 -11.74 39.05
CA GLU A 185 21.86 -10.90 39.56
C GLU A 185 21.56 -9.71 38.68
N ASP A 186 22.60 -9.01 38.18
CA ASP A 186 22.47 -7.90 37.25
C ASP A 186 21.87 -8.38 35.92
N ALA A 187 22.31 -9.54 35.43
CA ALA A 187 21.76 -10.14 34.21
C ALA A 187 20.27 -10.45 34.38
N ALA A 188 19.88 -11.06 35.53
CA ALA A 188 18.47 -11.33 35.82
C ALA A 188 17.64 -10.06 35.92
N ALA A 189 18.18 -8.98 36.45
CA ALA A 189 17.51 -7.67 36.49
C ALA A 189 17.28 -7.10 35.06
N VAL A 190 18.24 -7.23 34.14
CA VAL A 190 18.07 -6.81 32.76
C VAL A 190 17.05 -7.67 32.03
N TRP A 191 17.03 -9.00 32.24
CA TRP A 191 15.99 -9.88 31.69
C TRP A 191 14.60 -9.52 32.18
N ARG A 192 14.44 -9.22 33.50
CA ARG A 192 13.16 -8.74 34.05
C ARG A 192 12.74 -7.40 33.46
N LYS A 193 13.70 -6.48 33.28
CA LYS A 193 13.44 -5.22 32.58
C LYS A 193 12.89 -5.47 31.18
N MET A 194 13.47 -6.39 30.41
CA MET A 194 12.97 -6.75 29.08
C MET A 194 11.53 -7.27 29.13
N TYR A 195 11.21 -8.13 30.09
CA TYR A 195 9.88 -8.70 30.24
C TYR A 195 8.79 -7.62 30.42
N PHE A 196 9.05 -6.57 31.19
CA PHE A 196 8.08 -5.52 31.45
C PHE A 196 8.16 -4.34 30.48
N GLU A 197 9.36 -3.95 30.08
CA GLU A 197 9.56 -2.72 29.32
C GLU A 197 9.64 -2.92 27.80
N ALA A 198 10.05 -4.10 27.36
CA ALA A 198 10.13 -4.46 25.94
C ALA A 198 9.40 -5.78 25.61
N PRO A 199 8.16 -6.02 26.12
CA PRO A 199 7.49 -7.32 25.99
C PRO A 199 7.11 -7.67 24.55
N GLN A 200 7.08 -6.68 23.66
CA GLN A 200 6.79 -6.84 22.22
C GLN A 200 8.04 -7.26 21.40
N SER A 201 9.23 -7.23 21.99
CA SER A 201 10.45 -7.66 21.30
C SER A 201 10.48 -9.19 21.14
N PRO A 202 11.02 -9.72 20.02
CA PRO A 202 11.14 -11.17 19.83
C PRO A 202 11.92 -11.86 20.97
N GLU A 203 12.91 -11.17 21.54
CA GLU A 203 13.75 -11.65 22.61
C GLU A 203 13.01 -11.84 23.94
N ALA A 204 11.89 -11.14 24.15
CA ALA A 204 11.11 -11.20 25.39
C ALA A 204 10.44 -12.57 25.61
N GLY A 205 10.21 -13.33 24.54
CA GLY A 205 9.62 -14.68 24.62
C GLY A 205 10.49 -15.68 25.36
N ASP A 206 11.79 -15.47 25.43
CA ASP A 206 12.74 -16.39 26.09
C ASP A 206 13.12 -16.01 27.54
N VAL A 207 12.59 -14.90 28.04
CA VAL A 207 12.97 -14.36 29.37
C VAL A 207 12.76 -15.37 30.49
N SER A 208 11.64 -16.10 30.50
CA SER A 208 11.34 -17.07 31.54
C SER A 208 12.38 -18.20 31.61
N ASN A 209 12.78 -18.73 30.44
CA ASN A 209 13.82 -19.75 30.33
C ASN A 209 15.17 -19.22 30.82
N LYS A 210 15.51 -17.98 30.45
CA LYS A 210 16.75 -17.31 30.88
C LYS A 210 16.79 -17.15 32.39
N LEU A 211 15.73 -16.66 33.03
CA LEU A 211 15.66 -16.54 34.48
C LEU A 211 15.77 -17.89 35.21
N THR A 212 15.12 -18.93 34.68
CA THR A 212 15.23 -20.27 35.17
C THR A 212 16.67 -20.81 35.09
N ALA A 213 17.32 -20.63 33.93
CA ALA A 213 18.72 -21.05 33.72
C ALA A 213 19.71 -20.35 34.66
N LEU A 214 19.41 -19.14 35.07
CA LEU A 214 20.20 -18.37 36.05
C LEU A 214 19.89 -18.71 37.50
N GLY A 215 18.94 -19.62 37.75
CA GLY A 215 18.44 -19.90 39.10
C GLY A 215 17.72 -18.71 39.74
N ALA A 216 17.29 -17.76 38.94
CA ALA A 216 16.63 -16.55 39.40
C ALA A 216 15.12 -16.76 39.59
N ALA A 217 14.51 -15.95 40.46
CA ALA A 217 13.06 -15.98 40.66
C ALA A 217 12.32 -15.59 39.34
N PRO A 218 11.09 -16.11 39.08
CA PRO A 218 10.28 -15.78 37.94
C PRO A 218 10.14 -14.27 37.71
N ALA A 219 10.00 -13.85 36.45
CA ALA A 219 9.93 -12.43 36.09
C ALA A 219 8.85 -11.65 36.86
N VAL A 220 7.72 -12.30 37.14
CA VAL A 220 6.58 -11.71 37.87
C VAL A 220 6.75 -11.64 39.40
N THR A 221 7.80 -12.22 39.95
CA THR A 221 8.05 -12.16 41.41
C THR A 221 8.33 -10.71 41.82
N GLY A 222 7.56 -10.18 42.76
CA GLY A 222 7.64 -8.80 43.22
C GLY A 222 7.07 -7.76 42.23
N ALA A 223 6.43 -8.20 41.15
CA ALA A 223 5.78 -7.28 40.24
C ALA A 223 4.57 -6.58 40.88
N THR A 224 4.37 -5.29 40.53
CA THR A 224 3.19 -4.52 40.94
C THR A 224 2.07 -4.63 39.89
N ALA A 225 0.85 -4.34 40.30
CA ALA A 225 -0.29 -4.24 39.39
C ALA A 225 0.00 -3.25 38.22
N GLN A 226 0.66 -2.15 38.52
CA GLN A 226 1.04 -1.14 37.51
C GLN A 226 2.04 -1.71 36.48
N MET A 227 3.04 -2.46 36.90
CA MET A 227 3.99 -3.11 35.98
C MET A 227 3.30 -4.13 35.08
N MET A 228 2.42 -4.95 35.64
CA MET A 228 1.65 -5.94 34.89
C MET A 228 0.71 -5.28 33.87
N ARG A 229 0.05 -4.19 34.29
CA ARG A 229 -0.81 -3.42 33.40
C ARG A 229 -0.03 -2.81 32.25
N ALA A 230 1.07 -2.11 32.53
CA ALA A 230 1.91 -1.48 31.50
C ALA A 230 2.41 -2.51 30.47
N ARG A 231 2.81 -3.70 30.94
CA ARG A 231 3.18 -4.80 30.06
C ARG A 231 2.03 -5.24 29.15
N ALA A 232 0.85 -5.47 29.72
CA ALA A 232 -0.33 -5.89 28.97
C ALA A 232 -0.74 -4.85 27.91
N ASP A 233 -0.71 -3.55 28.27
CA ASP A 233 -1.02 -2.45 27.38
C ASP A 233 -0.03 -2.36 26.19
N LYS A 234 1.28 -2.54 26.42
CA LYS A 234 2.29 -2.59 25.35
C LYS A 234 2.04 -3.74 24.37
N LEU A 235 1.70 -4.91 24.88
CA LEU A 235 1.36 -6.09 24.08
C LEU A 235 0.08 -5.85 23.25
N TYR A 236 -0.93 -5.24 23.85
CA TYR A 236 -2.17 -4.85 23.19
C TYR A 236 -1.92 -3.86 22.06
N GLN A 237 -1.15 -2.79 22.31
CA GLN A 237 -0.77 -1.79 21.31
C GLN A 237 0.04 -2.38 20.15
N ALA A 238 0.84 -3.41 20.45
CA ALA A 238 1.60 -4.16 19.44
C ALA A 238 0.77 -5.20 18.67
N ASN A 239 -0.55 -5.31 18.93
CA ASN A 239 -1.46 -6.30 18.36
C ASN A 239 -1.05 -7.76 18.59
N LEU A 240 -0.31 -8.02 19.66
CA LEU A 240 0.10 -9.37 20.07
C LEU A 240 -1.02 -10.04 20.90
N TRP A 241 -2.15 -10.28 20.24
CA TRP A 241 -3.45 -10.54 20.84
C TRP A 241 -3.46 -11.71 21.84
N VAL A 242 -2.84 -12.84 21.50
CA VAL A 242 -2.79 -14.01 22.41
C VAL A 242 -2.07 -13.66 23.69
N ILE A 243 -0.86 -13.11 23.58
CA ILE A 243 -0.01 -12.79 24.73
C ILE A 243 -0.59 -11.61 25.52
N ALA A 244 -1.22 -10.64 24.85
CA ALA A 244 -1.92 -9.54 25.51
C ALA A 244 -3.09 -10.05 26.36
N GLY A 245 -3.92 -10.94 25.80
CA GLY A 245 -5.02 -11.57 26.54
C GLY A 245 -4.54 -12.30 27.80
N GLN A 246 -3.48 -13.10 27.66
CA GLN A 246 -2.83 -13.79 28.78
C GLN A 246 -2.28 -12.81 29.83
N ALA A 247 -1.67 -11.71 29.40
CA ALA A 247 -1.12 -10.71 30.32
C ALA A 247 -2.21 -9.99 31.13
N TYR A 248 -3.33 -9.64 30.51
CA TYR A 248 -4.48 -9.05 31.20
C TYR A 248 -5.13 -10.09 32.13
N GLU A 249 -5.29 -11.34 31.71
CA GLU A 249 -5.82 -12.40 32.55
C GLU A 249 -4.93 -12.62 33.78
N GLN A 250 -3.61 -12.62 33.61
CA GLN A 250 -2.67 -12.72 34.72
C GLN A 250 -2.78 -11.51 35.66
N LEU A 251 -2.92 -10.30 35.12
CA LEU A 251 -3.14 -9.07 35.90
C LEU A 251 -4.39 -9.20 36.79
N VAL A 252 -5.54 -9.56 36.22
CA VAL A 252 -6.81 -9.61 36.97
C VAL A 252 -6.84 -10.74 37.97
N ARG A 253 -6.10 -11.86 37.75
CA ARG A 253 -5.95 -12.93 38.70
C ARG A 253 -5.05 -12.55 39.88
N SER A 254 -3.91 -11.91 39.60
CA SER A 254 -2.91 -11.57 40.63
C SER A 254 -3.29 -10.34 41.43
N PHE A 255 -4.04 -9.42 40.84
CA PHE A 255 -4.39 -8.13 41.44
C PHE A 255 -5.87 -7.77 41.21
N PRO A 256 -6.84 -8.57 41.68
CA PRO A 256 -8.25 -8.38 41.38
C PRO A 256 -8.80 -7.04 41.89
N MET A 257 -8.27 -6.50 42.94
CA MET A 257 -8.68 -5.22 43.56
C MET A 257 -8.08 -4.01 42.80
N ALA A 258 -6.99 -4.20 42.06
CA ALA A 258 -6.32 -3.15 41.27
C ALA A 258 -6.66 -3.22 39.78
N ALA A 259 -7.35 -4.27 39.36
CA ALA A 259 -7.78 -4.44 37.96
C ALA A 259 -9.02 -3.57 37.69
N ASP A 260 -8.84 -2.55 36.84
CA ASP A 260 -9.92 -1.66 36.41
C ASP A 260 -10.80 -2.31 35.32
N PRO A 261 -11.98 -1.76 35.01
CA PRO A 261 -12.87 -2.26 33.96
C PRO A 261 -12.19 -2.34 32.60
N GLU A 262 -11.27 -1.43 32.29
CA GLU A 262 -10.56 -1.38 31.03
C GLU A 262 -9.59 -2.58 30.88
N ALA A 263 -8.99 -3.08 31.96
CA ALA A 263 -8.17 -4.29 31.92
C ALA A 263 -8.98 -5.53 31.50
N TYR A 264 -10.17 -5.69 32.06
CA TYR A 264 -11.09 -6.74 31.65
C TYR A 264 -11.55 -6.59 30.20
N LEU A 265 -11.87 -5.35 29.80
CA LEU A 265 -12.32 -5.05 28.42
C LEU A 265 -11.22 -5.35 27.40
N ARG A 266 -10.02 -4.79 27.58
CA ARG A 266 -8.90 -4.99 26.66
C ARG A 266 -8.45 -6.45 26.63
N GLY A 267 -8.45 -7.13 27.76
CA GLY A 267 -8.18 -8.57 27.84
C GLY A 267 -9.18 -9.39 27.04
N GLY A 268 -10.47 -9.10 27.20
CA GLY A 268 -11.53 -9.74 26.44
C GLY A 268 -11.46 -9.45 24.95
N ILE A 269 -11.21 -8.20 24.54
CA ILE A 269 -10.99 -7.82 23.13
C ILE A 269 -9.77 -8.55 22.55
N SER A 270 -8.67 -8.67 23.33
CA SER A 270 -7.49 -9.39 22.91
C SER A 270 -7.81 -10.85 22.58
N TYR A 271 -8.49 -11.54 23.48
CA TYR A 271 -8.90 -12.92 23.23
C TYR A 271 -9.91 -13.05 22.08
N TYR A 272 -10.83 -12.09 21.89
CA TYR A 272 -11.70 -12.07 20.74
C TYR A 272 -10.89 -11.96 19.42
N LYS A 273 -9.94 -11.03 19.34
CA LYS A 273 -9.04 -10.86 18.18
C LYS A 273 -8.18 -12.10 17.94
N ALA A 274 -7.82 -12.82 18.99
CA ALA A 274 -7.12 -14.13 18.95
C ALA A 274 -8.06 -15.30 18.61
N LYS A 275 -9.35 -15.06 18.36
CA LYS A 275 -10.41 -16.09 18.14
C LYS A 275 -10.61 -17.05 19.32
N SER A 276 -10.18 -16.70 20.52
CA SER A 276 -10.36 -17.45 21.76
C SER A 276 -11.64 -16.99 22.47
N TYR A 277 -12.79 -17.23 21.83
CA TYR A 277 -14.07 -16.59 22.19
C TYR A 277 -14.54 -16.91 23.61
N GLN A 278 -14.32 -18.14 24.09
CA GLN A 278 -14.72 -18.49 25.46
C GLN A 278 -13.87 -17.73 26.50
N LEU A 279 -12.55 -17.60 26.27
CA LEU A 279 -11.67 -16.84 27.17
C LEU A 279 -12.04 -15.35 27.13
N ALA A 280 -12.43 -14.84 25.94
CA ALA A 280 -12.93 -13.48 25.81
C ALA A 280 -14.17 -13.24 26.68
N LEU A 281 -15.16 -14.14 26.62
CA LEU A 281 -16.39 -14.05 27.43
C LEU A 281 -16.08 -14.06 28.95
N ASN A 282 -15.14 -14.88 29.40
CA ASN A 282 -14.76 -14.93 30.81
C ASN A 282 -14.26 -13.59 31.38
N LEU A 283 -13.63 -12.77 30.54
CA LEU A 283 -13.22 -11.42 30.93
C LEU A 283 -14.31 -10.38 30.68
N LEU A 284 -14.96 -10.38 29.51
CA LEU A 284 -15.94 -9.38 29.13
C LEU A 284 -17.17 -9.35 30.05
N ILE A 285 -17.58 -10.47 30.62
CA ILE A 285 -18.71 -10.56 31.56
C ILE A 285 -18.43 -9.80 32.87
N ASN A 286 -17.17 -9.58 33.18
CA ASN A 286 -16.73 -8.94 34.42
C ASN A 286 -16.46 -7.42 34.23
N VAL A 287 -16.67 -6.85 33.05
CA VAL A 287 -16.54 -5.40 32.82
C VAL A 287 -17.62 -4.66 33.60
N ARG A 288 -17.24 -3.92 34.65
CA ARG A 288 -18.10 -3.10 35.50
C ARG A 288 -17.69 -1.63 35.39
N SER A 289 -17.88 -1.03 34.19
CA SER A 289 -17.56 0.37 33.94
C SER A 289 -18.76 1.29 34.17
N ARG A 290 -18.49 2.54 34.59
CA ARG A 290 -19.48 3.64 34.58
C ARG A 290 -19.56 4.31 33.19
N SER A 291 -18.57 4.10 32.34
CA SER A 291 -18.53 4.61 30.96
C SER A 291 -19.53 3.82 30.09
N THR A 292 -20.49 4.54 29.52
CA THR A 292 -21.44 3.96 28.56
C THR A 292 -20.70 3.33 27.37
N LYS A 293 -19.59 3.95 26.94
CA LYS A 293 -18.76 3.43 25.85
C LYS A 293 -18.18 2.04 26.20
N ASP A 294 -17.56 1.92 27.37
CA ASP A 294 -16.93 0.62 27.77
C ASP A 294 -18.00 -0.46 27.97
N GLN A 295 -19.18 -0.09 28.52
CA GLN A 295 -20.31 -1.02 28.62
C GLN A 295 -20.77 -1.48 27.23
N ALA A 296 -20.92 -0.54 26.29
CA ALA A 296 -21.31 -0.87 24.90
C ALA A 296 -20.29 -1.75 24.23
N ASP A 297 -19.00 -1.42 24.33
CA ASP A 297 -17.91 -2.23 23.78
C ASP A 297 -17.93 -3.65 24.36
N ALA A 298 -18.08 -3.80 25.69
CA ALA A 298 -18.15 -5.09 26.35
C ALA A 298 -19.34 -5.94 25.90
N ILE A 299 -20.52 -5.33 25.78
CA ILE A 299 -21.74 -6.01 25.31
C ILE A 299 -21.59 -6.40 23.83
N TYR A 300 -21.06 -5.52 23.01
CA TYR A 300 -20.81 -5.75 21.60
C TYR A 300 -19.89 -6.95 21.38
N TYR A 301 -18.70 -6.94 22.00
CA TYR A 301 -17.76 -8.06 21.87
C TYR A 301 -18.31 -9.38 22.46
N ARG A 302 -19.13 -9.32 23.50
CA ARG A 302 -19.88 -10.49 24.00
C ARG A 302 -20.83 -11.02 22.93
N GLY A 303 -21.61 -10.14 22.30
CA GLY A 303 -22.50 -10.47 21.20
C GLY A 303 -21.77 -11.16 20.04
N LEU A 304 -20.62 -10.62 19.63
CA LEU A 304 -19.77 -11.22 18.60
C LEU A 304 -19.22 -12.58 19.00
N CYS A 305 -18.78 -12.75 20.26
CA CYS A 305 -18.30 -14.05 20.78
C CYS A 305 -19.44 -15.09 20.75
N TYR A 306 -20.63 -14.75 21.22
CA TYR A 306 -21.79 -15.63 21.20
C TYR A 306 -22.16 -16.04 19.77
N ARG A 307 -22.13 -15.10 18.81
CA ARG A 307 -22.34 -15.39 17.38
C ARG A 307 -21.28 -16.37 16.85
N ALA A 308 -20.01 -16.13 17.16
CA ALA A 308 -18.92 -17.01 16.72
C ALA A 308 -19.05 -18.44 17.30
N LEU A 309 -19.59 -18.56 18.51
CA LEU A 309 -19.89 -19.83 19.18
C LEU A 309 -21.25 -20.42 18.80
N ARG A 310 -22.00 -19.82 17.88
CA ARG A 310 -23.34 -20.21 17.45
C ARG A 310 -24.38 -20.26 18.60
N GLN A 311 -24.22 -19.33 19.54
CA GLN A 311 -25.12 -19.17 20.68
C GLN A 311 -26.07 -17.99 20.41
N ASP A 312 -27.14 -18.24 19.64
CA ASP A 312 -28.03 -17.20 19.13
C ASP A 312 -28.80 -16.48 20.24
N THR A 313 -29.35 -17.18 21.23
CA THR A 313 -30.12 -16.56 22.32
C THR A 313 -29.28 -15.55 23.12
N PRO A 314 -28.07 -15.86 23.61
CA PRO A 314 -27.22 -14.86 24.26
C PRO A 314 -26.78 -13.72 23.33
N ALA A 315 -26.61 -13.97 22.04
CA ALA A 315 -26.30 -12.92 21.07
C ALA A 315 -27.47 -11.92 20.92
N MET A 316 -28.71 -12.42 20.86
CA MET A 316 -29.90 -11.58 20.82
C MET A 316 -30.13 -10.82 22.13
N GLN A 317 -29.75 -11.41 23.26
CA GLN A 317 -29.76 -10.70 24.53
C GLN A 317 -28.75 -9.54 24.54
N ALA A 318 -27.55 -9.75 24.00
CA ALA A 318 -26.56 -8.69 23.85
C ALA A 318 -27.07 -7.54 22.95
N LEU A 319 -27.79 -7.85 21.88
CA LEU A 319 -28.44 -6.84 21.04
C LEU A 319 -29.48 -6.01 21.83
N SER A 320 -30.32 -6.70 22.62
CA SER A 320 -31.31 -6.04 23.49
C SER A 320 -30.63 -5.14 24.56
N ASP A 321 -29.55 -5.61 25.14
CA ASP A 321 -28.77 -4.85 26.13
C ASP A 321 -28.13 -3.60 25.51
N LEU A 322 -27.60 -3.67 24.26
CA LEU A 322 -27.09 -2.51 23.53
C LEU A 322 -28.17 -1.45 23.28
N ARG A 323 -29.37 -1.88 22.89
CA ARG A 323 -30.49 -0.95 22.71
C ARG A 323 -30.83 -0.18 23.98
N ARG A 324 -30.73 -0.84 25.14
CA ARG A 324 -31.00 -0.24 26.44
C ARG A 324 -29.85 0.65 26.94
N VAL A 325 -28.60 0.19 26.77
CA VAL A 325 -27.41 0.84 27.36
C VAL A 325 -26.86 1.96 26.46
N ALA A 326 -26.83 1.75 25.15
CA ALA A 326 -26.23 2.66 24.20
C ALA A 326 -27.07 2.76 22.90
N PRO A 327 -28.32 3.27 22.97
CA PRO A 327 -29.14 3.46 21.78
C PRO A 327 -28.43 4.37 20.78
N GLY A 328 -28.54 4.04 19.48
CA GLY A 328 -27.91 4.81 18.40
C GLY A 328 -26.38 4.65 18.27
N SER A 329 -25.76 3.80 19.09
CA SER A 329 -24.31 3.61 19.06
C SER A 329 -23.84 2.84 17.83
N VAL A 330 -22.57 3.07 17.44
CA VAL A 330 -21.90 2.30 16.38
C VAL A 330 -21.94 0.80 16.72
N GLN A 331 -21.70 0.43 17.98
CA GLN A 331 -21.72 -0.95 18.45
C GLN A 331 -23.06 -1.64 18.23
N LEU A 332 -24.17 -0.93 18.42
CA LEU A 332 -25.51 -1.42 18.13
C LEU A 332 -25.67 -1.74 16.64
N GLY A 333 -25.28 -0.79 15.79
CA GLY A 333 -25.37 -0.97 14.35
C GLY A 333 -24.50 -2.09 13.82
N ASP A 334 -23.25 -2.18 14.29
CA ASP A 334 -22.31 -3.21 13.89
C ASP A 334 -22.75 -4.62 14.35
N LEU A 335 -23.42 -4.74 15.52
CA LEU A 335 -23.99 -6.02 15.95
C LEU A 335 -25.20 -6.39 15.09
N LEU A 336 -26.08 -5.43 14.75
CA LEU A 336 -27.19 -5.63 13.81
C LEU A 336 -26.69 -6.09 12.44
N TYR A 337 -25.62 -5.45 11.92
CA TYR A 337 -24.96 -5.87 10.69
C TYR A 337 -24.46 -7.32 10.78
N ASN A 338 -23.72 -7.66 11.82
CA ASN A 338 -23.14 -8.99 11.99
C ASN A 338 -24.22 -10.09 12.12
N ILE A 339 -25.37 -9.79 12.73
CA ILE A 339 -26.52 -10.69 12.77
C ILE A 339 -27.13 -10.81 11.38
N GLY A 340 -27.44 -9.69 10.72
CA GLY A 340 -28.02 -9.67 9.37
C GLY A 340 -27.17 -10.42 8.36
N LYS A 341 -25.85 -10.20 8.39
CA LYS A 341 -24.84 -10.84 7.53
C LYS A 341 -24.92 -12.38 7.57
N ALA A 342 -25.20 -12.95 8.70
CA ALA A 342 -25.32 -14.40 8.83
C ALA A 342 -26.56 -14.98 8.11
N TYR A 343 -27.56 -14.15 7.85
CA TYR A 343 -28.79 -14.55 7.17
C TYR A 343 -28.81 -14.22 5.66
N GLU A 344 -27.85 -13.47 5.13
CA GLU A 344 -27.86 -13.00 3.73
C GLU A 344 -28.11 -14.10 2.69
N THR A 345 -27.51 -15.27 2.89
CA THR A 345 -27.64 -16.39 1.95
C THR A 345 -28.85 -17.29 2.26
N SER A 346 -29.10 -17.59 3.53
CA SER A 346 -30.12 -18.57 3.93
C SER A 346 -31.52 -17.99 4.08
N GLN A 347 -31.63 -16.75 4.55
CA GLN A 347 -32.86 -16.04 4.84
C GLN A 347 -32.76 -14.55 4.49
N PRO A 348 -32.67 -14.17 3.20
CA PRO A 348 -32.46 -12.79 2.78
C PRO A 348 -33.46 -11.77 3.34
N ALA A 349 -34.71 -12.16 3.50
CA ALA A 349 -35.74 -11.32 4.09
C ALA A 349 -35.45 -10.99 5.56
N THR A 350 -34.96 -11.97 6.33
CA THR A 350 -34.52 -11.77 7.71
C THR A 350 -33.30 -10.83 7.76
N ALA A 351 -32.33 -11.01 6.86
CA ALA A 351 -31.17 -10.11 6.75
C ALA A 351 -31.62 -8.67 6.48
N SER A 352 -32.57 -8.47 5.52
CA SER A 352 -33.11 -7.14 5.21
C SER A 352 -33.75 -6.48 6.44
N THR A 353 -34.49 -7.24 7.26
CA THR A 353 -35.11 -6.72 8.50
C THR A 353 -34.05 -6.20 9.48
N TYR A 354 -32.92 -6.90 9.68
CA TYR A 354 -31.83 -6.42 10.55
C TYR A 354 -31.13 -5.18 9.97
N TYR A 355 -30.97 -5.11 8.67
CA TYR A 355 -30.40 -3.94 8.02
C TYR A 355 -31.32 -2.72 8.04
N GLU A 356 -32.64 -2.92 7.97
CA GLU A 356 -33.62 -1.85 8.21
C GLU A 356 -33.57 -1.31 9.64
N GLN A 357 -33.44 -2.21 10.61
CA GLN A 357 -33.23 -1.83 12.02
C GLN A 357 -31.92 -1.06 12.19
N LEU A 358 -30.82 -1.51 11.58
CA LEU A 358 -29.55 -0.79 11.59
C LEU A 358 -29.73 0.64 11.08
N PHE A 359 -30.38 0.82 9.96
CA PHE A 359 -30.65 2.12 9.37
C PHE A 359 -31.43 3.05 10.29
N ARG A 360 -32.49 2.51 10.88
CA ARG A 360 -33.38 3.27 11.76
C ARG A 360 -32.73 3.57 13.13
N GLU A 361 -32.02 2.61 13.69
CA GLU A 361 -31.56 2.66 15.07
C GLU A 361 -30.12 3.16 15.20
N ALA A 362 -29.26 2.92 14.22
CA ALA A 362 -27.83 3.27 14.26
C ALA A 362 -27.25 3.59 12.87
N PRO A 363 -27.71 4.65 12.19
CA PRO A 363 -27.33 4.97 10.81
C PRO A 363 -25.84 5.28 10.61
N ARG A 364 -25.10 5.53 11.69
CA ARG A 364 -23.64 5.80 11.68
C ARG A 364 -22.79 4.57 11.95
N ALA A 365 -23.36 3.37 11.85
CA ALA A 365 -22.61 2.13 11.99
C ALA A 365 -21.48 2.05 10.96
N GLU A 366 -20.36 1.44 11.34
CA GLU A 366 -19.18 1.28 10.48
C GLU A 366 -19.50 0.54 9.17
N GLN A 367 -20.42 -0.45 9.23
CA GLN A 367 -20.83 -1.26 8.08
C GLN A 367 -22.19 -0.83 7.50
N GLY A 368 -22.63 0.38 7.78
CA GLY A 368 -23.91 0.90 7.32
C GLY A 368 -24.00 1.02 5.80
N ASP A 369 -22.90 1.43 5.16
CA ASP A 369 -22.81 1.53 3.70
C ASP A 369 -22.95 0.16 3.01
N VAL A 370 -22.29 -0.87 3.53
CA VAL A 370 -22.35 -2.25 3.00
C VAL A 370 -23.78 -2.81 3.10
N ALA A 371 -24.40 -2.65 4.26
CA ALA A 371 -25.79 -3.10 4.50
C ALA A 371 -26.79 -2.39 3.57
N HIS A 372 -26.61 -1.08 3.36
CA HIS A 372 -27.49 -0.29 2.51
C HIS A 372 -27.36 -0.68 1.04
N PHE A 373 -26.11 -0.79 0.56
CA PHE A 373 -25.84 -1.22 -0.81
C PHE A 373 -26.43 -2.63 -1.06
N TRP A 374 -26.29 -3.54 -0.11
CA TRP A 374 -26.86 -4.90 -0.22
C TRP A 374 -28.37 -4.86 -0.38
N ARG A 375 -29.09 -4.02 0.36
CA ARG A 375 -30.54 -3.88 0.24
C ARG A 375 -30.96 -3.34 -1.14
N ALA A 376 -30.26 -2.32 -1.63
CA ALA A 376 -30.50 -1.78 -2.97
C ALA A 376 -30.27 -2.84 -4.04
N TRP A 377 -29.19 -3.61 -3.91
CA TRP A 377 -28.88 -4.71 -4.81
C TRP A 377 -29.93 -5.83 -4.80
N ARG A 378 -30.46 -6.18 -3.63
CA ARG A 378 -31.54 -7.17 -3.52
C ARG A 378 -32.84 -6.72 -4.18
N ALA A 379 -33.20 -5.44 -4.08
CA ALA A 379 -34.35 -4.89 -4.78
C ALA A 379 -34.15 -4.95 -6.31
N HIS A 380 -32.96 -4.65 -6.79
CA HIS A 380 -32.56 -4.80 -8.20
C HIS A 380 -32.74 -6.27 -8.67
N GLU A 381 -32.17 -7.24 -7.96
CA GLU A 381 -32.28 -8.68 -8.28
C GLU A 381 -33.74 -9.19 -8.25
N ALA A 382 -34.60 -8.57 -7.47
CA ALA A 382 -36.03 -8.86 -7.42
C ALA A 382 -36.84 -8.17 -8.55
N ASN A 383 -36.19 -7.40 -9.42
CA ASN A 383 -36.80 -6.54 -10.44
C ASN A 383 -37.73 -5.45 -9.87
N ASP A 384 -37.60 -5.12 -8.57
CA ASP A 384 -38.26 -3.96 -7.98
C ASP A 384 -37.45 -2.70 -8.25
N PHE A 385 -37.43 -2.30 -9.52
CA PHE A 385 -36.60 -1.20 -10.00
C PHE A 385 -36.92 0.14 -9.34
N ALA A 386 -38.22 0.34 -9.00
CA ALA A 386 -38.64 1.56 -8.32
C ALA A 386 -38.05 1.68 -6.90
N THR A 387 -37.99 0.61 -6.15
CA THR A 387 -37.31 0.57 -4.84
C THR A 387 -35.81 0.57 -5.00
N ALA A 388 -35.26 -0.16 -5.98
CA ALA A 388 -33.81 -0.28 -6.19
C ALA A 388 -33.17 1.08 -6.47
N TYR A 389 -33.67 1.83 -7.47
CA TYR A 389 -33.06 3.13 -7.80
C TYR A 389 -33.15 4.14 -6.65
N ARG A 390 -34.25 4.16 -5.92
CA ARG A 390 -34.40 5.01 -4.75
C ARG A 390 -33.34 4.68 -3.70
N LEU A 391 -33.16 3.41 -3.37
CA LEU A 391 -32.16 2.96 -2.40
C LEU A 391 -30.72 3.22 -2.88
N PHE A 392 -30.39 3.08 -4.17
CA PHE A 392 -29.06 3.41 -4.69
C PHE A 392 -28.77 4.92 -4.61
N ILE A 393 -29.76 5.77 -4.88
CA ILE A 393 -29.59 7.23 -4.78
C ILE A 393 -29.48 7.64 -3.30
N GLU A 394 -30.28 7.06 -2.41
CA GLU A 394 -30.16 7.24 -0.95
C GLU A 394 -28.79 6.76 -0.46
N HIS A 395 -28.28 5.63 -0.93
CA HIS A 395 -26.97 5.13 -0.61
C HIS A 395 -25.85 6.14 -0.95
N LEU A 396 -25.92 6.72 -2.12
CA LEU A 396 -24.95 7.77 -2.52
C LEU A 396 -25.10 9.03 -1.67
N ALA A 397 -26.31 9.45 -1.38
CA ALA A 397 -26.59 10.66 -0.59
C ALA A 397 -26.08 10.54 0.86
N GLU A 398 -26.19 9.35 1.46
CA GLU A 398 -25.84 9.13 2.88
C GLU A 398 -24.41 8.59 3.06
N TYR A 399 -23.94 7.69 2.18
CA TYR A 399 -22.66 6.99 2.29
C TYR A 399 -21.65 7.32 1.19
N GLY A 400 -21.95 8.26 0.29
CA GLY A 400 -21.08 8.56 -0.85
C GLY A 400 -19.65 9.00 -0.50
N GLU A 401 -19.38 9.42 0.74
CA GLU A 401 -18.02 9.75 1.20
C GLU A 401 -17.19 8.52 1.57
N VAL A 402 -17.83 7.45 2.06
CA VAL A 402 -17.15 6.29 2.64
C VAL A 402 -17.27 5.03 1.79
N THR A 403 -18.34 4.90 0.99
CA THR A 403 -18.56 3.69 0.19
C THR A 403 -17.57 3.54 -0.96
N GLU A 404 -17.07 2.32 -1.14
CA GLU A 404 -16.26 1.94 -2.31
C GLU A 404 -17.15 1.74 -3.57
N ASN A 405 -18.49 1.67 -3.42
CA ASN A 405 -19.42 1.36 -4.49
C ASN A 405 -19.99 2.58 -5.23
N ARG A 406 -19.39 3.80 -5.07
CA ARG A 406 -19.94 5.04 -5.67
C ARG A 406 -20.33 4.90 -7.13
N GLY A 407 -19.37 4.49 -7.97
CA GLY A 407 -19.61 4.32 -9.41
C GLY A 407 -20.62 3.22 -9.73
N LYS A 408 -20.60 2.12 -8.98
CA LYS A 408 -21.54 1.01 -9.13
C LYS A 408 -22.97 1.44 -8.74
N ALA A 409 -23.12 2.07 -7.59
CA ALA A 409 -24.43 2.55 -7.12
C ALA A 409 -25.03 3.61 -8.05
N ALA A 410 -24.20 4.52 -8.57
CA ALA A 410 -24.66 5.54 -9.53
C ALA A 410 -25.16 4.93 -10.83
N PHE A 411 -24.44 3.97 -11.38
CA PHE A 411 -24.81 3.30 -12.62
C PHE A 411 -26.11 2.48 -12.47
N TRP A 412 -26.15 1.59 -11.47
CA TRP A 412 -27.32 0.73 -11.25
C TRP A 412 -28.54 1.53 -10.80
N GLY A 413 -28.34 2.58 -9.99
CA GLY A 413 -29.43 3.52 -9.67
C GLY A 413 -29.99 4.23 -10.89
N ALA A 414 -29.13 4.60 -11.85
CA ALA A 414 -29.57 5.20 -13.11
C ALA A 414 -30.30 4.17 -14.00
N LEU A 415 -29.75 2.96 -14.14
CA LEU A 415 -30.36 1.91 -14.98
C LEU A 415 -31.72 1.47 -14.43
N ASP A 416 -31.86 1.32 -13.13
CA ASP A 416 -33.12 0.95 -12.49
C ASP A 416 -34.13 2.09 -12.56
N ALA A 417 -33.73 3.35 -12.49
CA ALA A 417 -34.59 4.50 -12.75
C ALA A 417 -35.11 4.50 -14.22
N GLU A 418 -34.24 4.21 -15.19
CA GLU A 418 -34.60 4.07 -16.59
C GLU A 418 -35.65 2.96 -16.79
N ARG A 419 -35.45 1.79 -16.17
CA ARG A 419 -36.36 0.65 -16.21
C ARG A 419 -37.72 0.92 -15.50
N ALA A 420 -37.68 1.71 -14.43
CA ALA A 420 -38.87 2.17 -13.73
C ALA A 420 -39.62 3.29 -14.47
N GLY A 421 -39.08 3.77 -15.61
CA GLY A 421 -39.70 4.83 -16.43
C GLY A 421 -39.26 6.25 -16.07
N ASP A 422 -38.45 6.47 -15.02
CA ASP A 422 -37.90 7.79 -14.64
C ASP A 422 -36.64 8.09 -15.43
N LYS A 423 -36.80 8.25 -16.76
CA LYS A 423 -35.72 8.48 -17.70
C LYS A 423 -34.96 9.80 -17.43
N ALA A 424 -35.67 10.82 -16.94
CA ALA A 424 -35.04 12.12 -16.64
C ALA A 424 -34.00 11.99 -15.49
N ARG A 425 -34.37 11.28 -14.42
CA ARG A 425 -33.48 10.98 -13.28
C ARG A 425 -32.32 10.09 -13.72
N ALA A 426 -32.61 9.06 -14.53
CA ALA A 426 -31.58 8.18 -15.09
C ALA A 426 -30.51 8.98 -15.86
N LEU A 427 -30.92 9.86 -16.78
CA LEU A 427 -30.01 10.68 -17.56
C LEU A 427 -29.16 11.60 -16.68
N THR A 428 -29.76 12.22 -15.66
CA THR A 428 -29.05 13.05 -14.68
C THR A 428 -27.96 12.29 -13.96
N MET A 429 -28.28 11.08 -13.48
CA MET A 429 -27.33 10.22 -12.76
C MET A 429 -26.21 9.69 -13.66
N TYR A 430 -26.52 9.25 -14.88
CA TYR A 430 -25.49 8.83 -15.83
C TYR A 430 -24.51 9.95 -16.19
N LYS A 431 -24.99 11.17 -16.39
CA LYS A 431 -24.12 12.32 -16.69
C LYS A 431 -23.28 12.73 -15.48
N ALA A 432 -23.86 12.71 -14.28
CA ALA A 432 -23.12 12.97 -13.04
C ALA A 432 -22.01 11.92 -12.83
N LEU A 433 -22.26 10.66 -13.14
CA LEU A 433 -21.28 9.58 -13.09
C LEU A 433 -20.09 9.84 -14.00
N LEU A 434 -20.32 10.31 -15.24
CA LEU A 434 -19.25 10.51 -16.23
C LEU A 434 -18.22 11.54 -15.79
N LEU A 435 -18.57 12.53 -14.99
CA LEU A 435 -17.67 13.61 -14.61
C LEU A 435 -16.38 13.09 -13.95
N ARG A 436 -16.47 12.05 -13.12
CA ARG A 436 -15.30 11.44 -12.46
C ARG A 436 -15.07 9.98 -12.84
N TYR A 437 -16.13 9.23 -13.11
CA TYR A 437 -16.05 7.79 -13.34
C TYR A 437 -16.03 7.42 -14.83
N GLY A 438 -15.91 8.40 -15.73
CA GLY A 438 -15.96 8.20 -17.17
C GLY A 438 -14.93 7.21 -17.71
N ALA A 439 -13.75 7.10 -17.08
CA ALA A 439 -12.77 6.08 -17.44
C ALA A 439 -13.07 4.68 -16.84
N GLY A 440 -14.02 4.55 -15.91
CA GLY A 440 -14.40 3.28 -15.28
C GLY A 440 -15.33 2.45 -16.14
N TRP A 441 -15.54 1.18 -15.73
CA TRP A 441 -16.46 0.25 -16.37
C TRP A 441 -17.90 0.80 -16.44
N TYR A 442 -18.39 1.35 -15.35
CA TYR A 442 -19.76 1.89 -15.29
C TYR A 442 -19.91 3.18 -16.10
N GLY A 443 -18.86 4.02 -16.17
CA GLY A 443 -18.85 5.18 -17.05
C GLY A 443 -18.86 4.80 -18.52
N TYR A 444 -18.14 3.74 -18.90
CA TYR A 444 -18.14 3.19 -20.26
C TYR A 444 -19.57 2.79 -20.69
N ASN A 445 -20.29 2.06 -19.82
CA ASN A 445 -21.66 1.63 -20.15
C ASN A 445 -22.66 2.82 -20.10
N ALA A 446 -22.47 3.77 -19.18
CA ALA A 446 -23.33 4.96 -19.11
C ALA A 446 -23.34 5.81 -20.38
N GLU A 447 -22.23 5.88 -21.11
CA GLU A 447 -22.17 6.63 -22.40
C GLU A 447 -23.20 6.12 -23.41
N ARG A 448 -23.43 4.80 -23.49
CA ARG A 448 -24.40 4.18 -24.37
C ARG A 448 -25.84 4.58 -24.01
N HIS A 449 -26.17 4.52 -22.73
CA HIS A 449 -27.49 4.91 -22.21
C HIS A 449 -27.75 6.41 -22.39
N ILE A 450 -26.75 7.26 -22.14
CA ILE A 450 -26.85 8.72 -22.39
C ILE A 450 -27.16 8.99 -23.86
N ALA A 451 -26.44 8.35 -24.78
CA ALA A 451 -26.65 8.54 -26.21
C ALA A 451 -28.08 8.15 -26.62
N GLU A 452 -28.60 7.01 -26.12
CA GLU A 452 -29.95 6.54 -26.40
C GLU A 452 -31.03 7.45 -25.81
N LEU A 453 -30.91 7.84 -24.53
CA LEU A 453 -31.87 8.74 -23.89
C LEU A 453 -31.88 10.13 -24.55
N THR A 454 -30.71 10.63 -24.95
CA THR A 454 -30.59 11.90 -25.68
C THR A 454 -31.27 11.81 -27.06
N ARG A 455 -31.09 10.69 -27.78
CA ARG A 455 -31.76 10.44 -29.07
C ARG A 455 -33.29 10.38 -28.91
N GLN A 456 -33.77 9.92 -27.77
CA GLN A 456 -35.20 9.92 -27.42
C GLN A 456 -35.73 11.29 -27.00
N GLY A 457 -34.89 12.32 -26.94
CA GLY A 457 -35.26 13.68 -26.53
C GLY A 457 -35.49 13.85 -25.02
N VAL A 458 -35.02 12.91 -24.19
CA VAL A 458 -35.11 12.99 -22.73
C VAL A 458 -34.28 14.19 -22.24
N LYS A 459 -34.87 14.98 -21.37
CA LYS A 459 -34.16 16.09 -20.65
C LYS A 459 -33.77 15.64 -19.27
N GLU A 460 -32.67 16.20 -18.77
CA GLU A 460 -32.21 15.97 -17.39
C GLU A 460 -33.22 16.51 -16.39
N LEU A 461 -33.36 15.83 -15.28
CA LEU A 461 -34.00 16.38 -14.09
C LEU A 461 -33.01 17.36 -13.42
N ALA A 462 -33.44 18.55 -13.11
CA ALA A 462 -32.60 19.50 -12.34
C ALA A 462 -32.34 18.90 -10.95
N PRO A 463 -31.08 18.66 -10.56
CA PRO A 463 -30.77 18.00 -9.29
C PRO A 463 -31.38 18.71 -8.08
N GLU A 464 -31.46 20.05 -8.10
CA GLU A 464 -32.04 20.88 -7.06
C GLU A 464 -33.55 20.68 -6.84
N SER A 465 -34.23 20.05 -7.80
CA SER A 465 -35.66 19.69 -7.65
C SER A 465 -35.89 18.51 -6.70
N ASP A 466 -34.82 17.78 -6.35
CA ASP A 466 -34.86 16.64 -5.45
C ASP A 466 -33.62 16.67 -4.52
N ALA A 467 -33.85 16.93 -3.23
CA ALA A 467 -32.77 17.10 -2.26
C ALA A 467 -31.90 15.84 -2.08
N VAL A 468 -32.45 14.63 -2.25
CA VAL A 468 -31.69 13.38 -2.15
C VAL A 468 -30.82 13.20 -3.38
N LEU A 469 -31.38 13.44 -4.57
CA LEU A 469 -30.63 13.41 -5.83
C LEU A 469 -29.51 14.45 -5.82
N SER A 470 -29.76 15.66 -5.36
CA SER A 470 -28.76 16.73 -5.24
C SER A 470 -27.57 16.29 -4.39
N ARG A 471 -27.84 15.71 -3.21
CA ARG A 471 -26.77 15.20 -2.34
C ARG A 471 -26.02 14.04 -3.00
N ALA A 472 -26.71 13.10 -3.63
CA ALA A 472 -26.10 11.96 -4.32
C ALA A 472 -25.16 12.41 -5.44
N VAL A 473 -25.60 13.35 -6.29
CA VAL A 473 -24.77 13.94 -7.36
C VAL A 473 -23.55 14.66 -6.79
N ALA A 474 -23.71 15.44 -5.73
CA ALA A 474 -22.61 16.14 -5.08
C ALA A 474 -21.55 15.15 -4.51
N LYS A 475 -22.02 14.07 -3.86
CA LYS A 475 -21.13 13.02 -3.30
C LYS A 475 -20.35 12.26 -4.37
N LEU A 476 -20.88 12.10 -5.57
CA LEU A 476 -20.14 11.53 -6.70
C LEU A 476 -18.93 12.38 -7.12
N GLN A 477 -18.96 13.69 -6.85
CA GLN A 477 -17.87 14.60 -7.24
C GLN A 477 -16.77 14.72 -6.18
N ILE A 478 -16.94 14.11 -5.02
CA ILE A 478 -15.95 14.19 -3.94
C ILE A 478 -14.66 13.46 -4.34
N ASN A 479 -13.56 14.20 -4.28
CA ASN A 479 -12.19 13.67 -4.36
C ASN A 479 -11.36 14.41 -3.32
N PRO A 480 -11.01 13.78 -2.20
CA PRO A 480 -10.22 14.44 -1.18
C PRO A 480 -8.90 14.97 -1.76
N PRO A 481 -8.49 16.21 -1.43
CA PRO A 481 -7.24 16.75 -1.91
C PRO A 481 -6.06 15.94 -1.38
N VAL A 482 -5.08 15.70 -2.23
CA VAL A 482 -3.82 15.07 -1.83
C VAL A 482 -2.95 16.11 -1.16
N VAL A 483 -2.69 15.93 0.14
CA VAL A 483 -1.96 16.90 0.96
C VAL A 483 -0.59 16.33 1.33
N GLU A 484 0.45 17.16 1.19
CA GLU A 484 1.79 16.80 1.66
C GLU A 484 1.84 16.83 3.19
N THR A 485 2.29 15.72 3.78
CA THR A 485 2.35 15.54 5.24
C THR A 485 3.78 15.47 5.79
N MET A 486 4.77 15.70 4.94
CA MET A 486 6.20 15.60 5.24
C MET A 486 6.67 16.77 6.10
N ASN A 487 7.45 16.48 7.13
CA ASN A 487 8.14 17.49 7.94
C ASN A 487 9.58 17.75 7.45
N PRO A 488 10.31 18.75 7.98
CA PRO A 488 11.69 19.06 7.55
C PRO A 488 12.69 17.90 7.69
N ALA A 489 12.56 17.09 8.75
CA ALA A 489 13.44 15.92 8.94
C ALA A 489 13.16 14.81 7.93
N ASP A 490 11.91 14.68 7.47
CA ASP A 490 11.54 13.76 6.41
C ASP A 490 12.03 14.25 5.05
N ALA A 491 12.05 15.57 4.81
CA ALA A 491 12.62 16.18 3.62
C ALA A 491 14.13 15.88 3.49
N GLU A 492 14.87 15.96 4.59
CA GLU A 492 16.30 15.58 4.60
C GLU A 492 16.51 14.12 4.20
N ARG A 493 15.67 13.21 4.70
CA ARG A 493 15.73 11.79 4.32
C ARG A 493 15.39 11.56 2.85
N LEU A 494 14.45 12.34 2.32
CA LEU A 494 14.10 12.30 0.89
C LEU A 494 15.30 12.69 0.02
N GLU A 495 16.04 13.74 0.41
CA GLU A 495 17.26 14.17 -0.29
C GLU A 495 18.36 13.12 -0.20
N LYS A 496 18.62 12.55 1.00
CA LYS A 496 19.55 11.42 1.19
C LYS A 496 19.20 10.25 0.28
N ALA A 497 17.94 9.88 0.23
CA ALA A 497 17.47 8.81 -0.65
C ALA A 497 17.71 9.13 -2.12
N GLY A 498 17.51 10.37 -2.56
CA GLY A 498 17.85 10.83 -3.91
C GLY A 498 19.31 10.63 -4.25
N SER A 499 20.23 11.03 -3.36
CA SER A 499 21.67 10.84 -3.52
C SER A 499 22.05 9.34 -3.55
N LEU A 500 21.41 8.51 -2.72
CA LEU A 500 21.61 7.05 -2.71
C LEU A 500 21.12 6.38 -4.01
N VAL A 501 19.98 6.82 -4.56
CA VAL A 501 19.49 6.34 -5.88
C VAL A 501 20.47 6.71 -6.99
N LEU A 502 21.05 7.91 -6.94
CA LEU A 502 22.00 8.38 -7.94
C LEU A 502 23.24 7.50 -8.02
N ILE A 503 23.68 6.95 -6.88
CA ILE A 503 24.82 6.03 -6.78
C ILE A 503 24.42 4.55 -6.73
N ASN A 504 23.25 4.20 -7.26
CA ASN A 504 22.73 2.82 -7.36
C ASN A 504 22.61 2.07 -6.03
N GLN A 505 22.39 2.79 -4.91
CA GLN A 505 22.17 2.23 -3.57
C GLN A 505 20.68 2.16 -3.23
N ALA A 506 19.90 1.49 -4.09
CA ALA A 506 18.45 1.48 -4.02
C ALA A 506 17.89 0.96 -2.67
N GLN A 507 18.52 -0.06 -2.06
CA GLN A 507 18.05 -0.58 -0.77
C GLN A 507 18.28 0.43 0.36
N SER A 508 19.44 1.08 0.40
CA SER A 508 19.71 2.13 1.37
C SER A 508 18.76 3.32 1.22
N ALA A 509 18.44 3.69 -0.03
CA ALA A 509 17.44 4.72 -0.33
C ALA A 509 16.05 4.32 0.19
N LEU A 510 15.60 3.08 -0.02
CA LEU A 510 14.35 2.57 0.52
C LEU A 510 14.32 2.64 2.05
N ASN A 511 15.41 2.28 2.73
CA ASN A 511 15.48 2.35 4.19
C ASN A 511 15.30 3.79 4.71
N GLU A 512 15.88 4.81 4.05
CA GLU A 512 15.68 6.22 4.40
C GLU A 512 14.22 6.66 4.19
N LEU A 513 13.65 6.29 3.05
CA LEU A 513 12.27 6.63 2.70
C LEU A 513 11.25 5.94 3.60
N GLU A 514 11.47 4.66 3.95
CA GLU A 514 10.62 3.92 4.88
C GLU A 514 10.61 4.56 6.29
N ALA A 515 11.76 5.01 6.75
CA ALA A 515 11.84 5.70 8.03
C ALA A 515 11.10 7.05 8.01
N ALA A 516 11.11 7.77 6.89
CA ALA A 516 10.30 8.97 6.69
C ALA A 516 8.81 8.62 6.60
N ARG A 517 8.46 7.56 5.85
CA ARG A 517 7.08 7.10 5.67
C ARG A 517 6.41 6.67 6.98
N ASN A 518 7.16 6.11 7.92
CA ASN A 518 6.62 5.73 9.24
C ASN A 518 6.05 6.93 10.01
N ARG A 519 6.47 8.17 9.70
CA ARG A 519 5.95 9.41 10.29
C ARG A 519 4.96 10.13 9.37
N ALA A 520 5.10 9.97 8.06
CA ALA A 520 4.31 10.65 7.03
C ALA A 520 3.78 9.63 6.00
N ALA A 521 2.94 8.69 6.46
CA ALA A 521 2.51 7.51 5.69
C ALA A 521 1.83 7.85 4.36
N ASN A 522 1.13 8.97 4.29
CA ASN A 522 0.36 9.41 3.13
C ASN A 522 1.06 10.51 2.31
N SER A 523 2.32 10.86 2.63
CA SER A 523 3.08 11.85 1.86
C SER A 523 3.19 11.44 0.38
N PRO A 524 2.69 12.24 -0.57
CA PRO A 524 2.78 11.93 -1.99
C PRO A 524 4.22 11.90 -2.48
N ARG A 525 5.09 12.78 -2.00
CA ARG A 525 6.50 12.83 -2.41
C ARG A 525 7.29 11.61 -1.96
N ILE A 526 7.13 11.18 -0.70
CA ILE A 526 7.80 9.98 -0.16
C ILE A 526 7.31 8.74 -0.90
N ASN A 527 5.98 8.55 -1.01
CA ASN A 527 5.42 7.38 -1.66
C ASN A 527 5.76 7.32 -3.16
N LEU A 528 5.83 8.47 -3.85
CA LEU A 528 6.23 8.53 -5.25
C LEU A 528 7.69 8.10 -5.44
N GLN A 529 8.60 8.58 -4.59
CA GLN A 529 10.02 8.21 -4.70
C GLN A 529 10.24 6.72 -4.40
N ILE A 530 9.56 6.15 -3.40
CA ILE A 530 9.58 4.70 -3.14
C ILE A 530 9.04 3.94 -4.36
N ALA A 531 7.93 4.38 -4.93
CA ALA A 531 7.33 3.75 -6.10
C ALA A 531 8.25 3.79 -7.33
N GLN A 532 8.96 4.89 -7.55
CA GLN A 532 9.95 5.00 -8.63
C GLN A 532 11.12 4.03 -8.45
N ILE A 533 11.60 3.82 -7.21
CA ILE A 533 12.63 2.82 -6.92
C ILE A 533 12.12 1.41 -7.21
N TYR A 534 10.90 1.07 -6.78
CA TYR A 534 10.30 -0.24 -7.09
C TYR A 534 10.11 -0.44 -8.59
N ARG A 535 9.69 0.58 -9.34
CA ARG A 535 9.59 0.50 -10.79
C ARG A 535 10.93 0.24 -11.47
N ALA A 536 11.99 0.94 -11.05
CA ALA A 536 13.34 0.71 -11.58
C ALA A 536 13.83 -0.73 -11.36
N ARG A 537 13.26 -1.45 -10.39
CA ARG A 537 13.52 -2.86 -10.08
C ARG A 537 12.51 -3.82 -10.71
N ASN A 538 11.63 -3.35 -11.59
CA ASN A 538 10.49 -4.10 -12.15
C ASN A 538 9.48 -4.62 -11.10
N GLU A 539 9.48 -4.07 -9.89
CA GLU A 539 8.52 -4.39 -8.82
C GLU A 539 7.26 -3.53 -8.94
N ASN A 540 6.60 -3.56 -10.11
CA ASN A 540 5.54 -2.62 -10.46
C ASN A 540 4.30 -2.72 -9.57
N VAL A 541 3.96 -3.92 -9.08
CA VAL A 541 2.86 -4.12 -8.12
C VAL A 541 3.16 -3.40 -6.80
N SER A 542 4.38 -3.53 -6.28
CA SER A 542 4.82 -2.83 -5.07
C SER A 542 4.78 -1.31 -5.26
N ALA A 543 5.21 -0.82 -6.43
CA ALA A 543 5.17 0.60 -6.76
C ALA A 543 3.73 1.16 -6.72
N VAL A 544 2.78 0.47 -7.36
CA VAL A 544 1.37 0.87 -7.34
C VAL A 544 0.80 0.83 -5.92
N ASN A 545 1.07 -0.24 -5.16
CA ASN A 545 0.53 -0.39 -3.81
C ASN A 545 1.05 0.68 -2.84
N VAL A 546 2.30 1.07 -2.95
CA VAL A 546 2.86 2.16 -2.14
C VAL A 546 2.21 3.49 -2.50
N LEU A 547 2.10 3.81 -3.80
CA LEU A 547 1.58 5.10 -4.24
C LEU A 547 0.07 5.24 -3.98
N LYS A 548 -0.69 4.15 -3.95
CA LYS A 548 -2.11 4.14 -3.54
C LYS A 548 -2.37 4.75 -2.16
N ARG A 549 -1.41 4.73 -1.26
CA ARG A 549 -1.57 5.35 0.07
C ARG A 549 -1.75 6.86 -0.01
N ALA A 550 -1.02 7.49 -0.95
CA ALA A 550 -1.14 8.92 -1.19
C ALA A 550 -2.32 9.27 -2.13
N TYR A 551 -2.66 8.36 -3.04
CA TYR A 551 -3.69 8.54 -4.06
C TYR A 551 -4.69 7.38 -4.03
N PRO A 552 -5.49 7.22 -2.98
CA PRO A 552 -6.41 6.08 -2.85
C PRO A 552 -7.43 6.03 -3.99
N ASP A 553 -7.95 7.16 -4.42
CA ASP A 553 -8.95 7.32 -5.48
C ASP A 553 -8.34 7.64 -6.86
N TYR A 554 -7.09 7.20 -7.13
CA TYR A 554 -6.39 7.50 -8.39
C TYR A 554 -7.17 7.12 -9.66
N GLY A 555 -8.07 6.13 -9.58
CA GLY A 555 -8.90 5.70 -10.70
C GLY A 555 -9.97 6.72 -11.11
N GLN A 556 -10.36 7.61 -10.21
CA GLN A 556 -11.36 8.67 -10.38
C GLN A 556 -10.74 10.07 -10.48
N ALA A 557 -9.43 10.18 -10.29
CA ALA A 557 -8.73 11.46 -10.37
C ALA A 557 -8.85 12.08 -11.77
N LEU A 558 -9.05 13.39 -11.82
CA LEU A 558 -9.00 14.15 -13.07
C LEU A 558 -7.53 14.30 -13.51
N LEU A 559 -7.32 14.52 -14.81
CA LEU A 559 -5.95 14.56 -15.39
C LEU A 559 -5.00 15.55 -14.70
N PRO A 560 -5.43 16.78 -14.30
CA PRO A 560 -4.55 17.71 -13.62
C PRO A 560 -4.40 17.45 -12.09
N GLU A 561 -5.16 16.51 -11.49
CA GLU A 561 -5.14 16.26 -10.05
C GLU A 561 -3.93 15.43 -9.60
N MET A 562 -3.18 14.85 -10.52
CA MET A 562 -1.96 14.11 -10.22
C MET A 562 -0.82 14.49 -11.17
N PRO A 563 0.44 14.48 -10.69
CA PRO A 563 1.60 14.72 -11.55
C PRO A 563 1.81 13.56 -12.54
N ARG A 564 2.41 13.86 -13.71
CA ARG A 564 2.75 12.84 -14.73
C ARG A 564 3.54 11.68 -14.15
N ALA A 565 4.46 11.95 -13.24
CA ALA A 565 5.26 10.91 -12.58
C ALA A 565 4.40 9.91 -11.78
N ALA A 566 3.30 10.36 -11.16
CA ALA A 566 2.36 9.48 -10.47
C ALA A 566 1.50 8.70 -11.48
N TRP A 567 1.01 9.36 -12.52
CA TRP A 567 0.30 8.69 -13.61
C TRP A 567 1.14 7.60 -14.28
N ASP A 568 2.44 7.84 -14.50
CA ASP A 568 3.37 6.86 -15.06
C ASP A 568 3.57 5.63 -14.16
N VAL A 569 3.49 5.78 -12.84
CA VAL A 569 3.50 4.64 -11.91
C VAL A 569 2.20 3.84 -12.00
N PHE A 570 1.04 4.50 -12.03
CA PHE A 570 -0.25 3.81 -12.09
C PHE A 570 -0.54 3.20 -13.46
N TYR A 571 -0.14 3.86 -14.54
CA TYR A 571 -0.41 3.46 -15.92
C TYR A 571 0.86 3.53 -16.78
N PRO A 572 1.87 2.70 -16.49
CA PRO A 572 3.07 2.66 -17.31
C PRO A 572 2.74 2.20 -18.73
N LEU A 573 3.39 2.80 -19.74
CA LEU A 573 3.20 2.44 -21.13
C LEU A 573 4.54 2.06 -21.76
N GLY A 574 4.82 0.78 -21.92
CA GLY A 574 5.99 0.24 -22.59
C GLY A 574 5.61 -0.45 -23.90
N TRP A 575 6.58 -0.62 -24.78
CA TRP A 575 6.44 -1.35 -26.07
C TRP A 575 5.24 -0.89 -26.91
N TRP A 576 4.88 0.39 -26.86
CA TRP A 576 3.67 0.90 -27.49
C TRP A 576 3.65 0.71 -29.00
N SER A 577 4.80 0.84 -29.68
CA SER A 577 4.92 0.57 -31.13
C SER A 577 4.53 -0.85 -31.48
N THR A 578 5.05 -1.82 -30.73
CA THR A 578 4.72 -3.26 -30.93
C THR A 578 3.25 -3.53 -30.62
N ILE A 579 2.71 -2.96 -29.55
CA ILE A 579 1.27 -3.11 -29.20
C ILE A 579 0.40 -2.58 -30.32
N LYS A 580 0.69 -1.40 -30.88
CA LYS A 580 -0.06 -0.82 -32.00
C LYS A 580 0.02 -1.67 -33.26
N GLU A 581 1.19 -2.15 -33.59
CA GLU A 581 1.40 -2.96 -34.79
C GLU A 581 0.60 -4.26 -34.70
N GLU A 582 0.73 -4.99 -33.59
CA GLU A 582 0.05 -6.27 -33.42
C GLU A 582 -1.48 -6.10 -33.26
N ALA A 583 -1.92 -5.05 -32.57
CA ALA A 583 -3.33 -4.70 -32.47
C ALA A 583 -3.95 -4.38 -33.85
N LYS A 584 -3.25 -3.58 -34.66
CA LYS A 584 -3.66 -3.28 -36.02
C LYS A 584 -3.72 -4.54 -36.91
N ARG A 585 -2.72 -5.40 -36.84
CA ARG A 585 -2.67 -6.68 -37.58
C ARG A 585 -3.88 -7.57 -37.27
N ASN A 586 -4.38 -7.52 -36.04
CA ASN A 586 -5.47 -8.34 -35.55
C ASN A 586 -6.84 -7.58 -35.48
N ASN A 587 -6.91 -6.35 -35.95
CA ASN A 587 -8.11 -5.49 -35.90
C ASN A 587 -8.66 -5.31 -34.48
N ILE A 588 -7.76 -4.98 -33.53
CA ILE A 588 -8.08 -4.75 -32.11
C ILE A 588 -7.68 -3.32 -31.75
N ASP A 589 -8.44 -2.66 -30.87
CA ASP A 589 -8.02 -1.37 -30.29
C ASP A 589 -6.75 -1.56 -29.44
N PRO A 590 -5.62 -0.89 -29.77
CA PRO A 590 -4.36 -1.04 -29.04
C PRO A 590 -4.46 -0.69 -27.55
N TYR A 591 -5.37 0.19 -27.16
CA TYR A 591 -5.60 0.53 -25.77
C TYR A 591 -6.23 -0.63 -24.98
N LEU A 592 -7.01 -1.52 -25.61
CA LEU A 592 -7.50 -2.75 -24.98
C LEU A 592 -6.36 -3.72 -24.66
N ILE A 593 -5.40 -3.88 -25.57
CA ILE A 593 -4.21 -4.69 -25.33
C ILE A 593 -3.35 -4.08 -24.22
N ALA A 594 -3.12 -2.77 -24.23
CA ALA A 594 -2.41 -2.08 -23.15
C ALA A 594 -3.15 -2.23 -21.79
N GLY A 595 -4.48 -2.14 -21.81
CA GLY A 595 -5.34 -2.34 -20.64
C GLY A 595 -5.23 -3.76 -20.07
N LEU A 596 -5.16 -4.76 -20.93
CA LEU A 596 -4.97 -6.16 -20.56
C LEU A 596 -3.58 -6.37 -19.95
N ILE A 597 -2.50 -5.92 -20.60
CA ILE A 597 -1.12 -6.00 -20.06
C ILE A 597 -1.02 -5.33 -18.70
N ARG A 598 -1.66 -4.17 -18.55
CA ARG A 598 -1.71 -3.47 -17.26
C ARG A 598 -2.45 -4.29 -16.20
N GLN A 599 -3.52 -4.97 -16.55
CA GLN A 599 -4.29 -5.82 -15.64
C GLN A 599 -3.50 -7.05 -15.21
N GLU A 600 -2.74 -7.67 -16.12
CA GLU A 600 -1.96 -8.87 -15.86
C GLU A 600 -0.72 -8.58 -15.02
N THR A 601 0.10 -7.61 -15.41
CA THR A 601 1.46 -7.48 -14.87
C THR A 601 1.89 -6.06 -14.53
N ILE A 602 1.05 -5.06 -14.83
CA ILE A 602 1.46 -3.65 -14.77
C ILE A 602 2.76 -3.44 -15.59
N PHE A 603 2.81 -4.03 -16.79
CA PHE A 603 3.95 -3.95 -17.70
C PHE A 603 5.27 -4.54 -17.15
N ASN A 604 5.22 -5.56 -16.29
CA ASN A 604 6.43 -6.30 -15.87
C ASN A 604 6.71 -7.48 -16.82
N PRO A 605 7.76 -7.43 -17.67
CA PRO A 605 8.06 -8.52 -18.60
C PRO A 605 8.61 -9.78 -17.92
N GLN A 606 9.09 -9.66 -16.67
CA GLN A 606 9.66 -10.78 -15.89
C GLN A 606 8.64 -11.45 -14.97
N ALA A 607 7.35 -11.09 -15.09
CA ALA A 607 6.32 -11.63 -14.23
C ALA A 607 6.08 -13.13 -14.47
N VAL A 608 5.97 -13.89 -13.39
CA VAL A 608 5.54 -15.30 -13.39
C VAL A 608 4.47 -15.49 -12.34
N SER A 609 3.32 -16.04 -12.73
CA SER A 609 2.23 -16.33 -11.80
C SER A 609 2.44 -17.67 -11.07
N ARG A 610 1.63 -17.91 -10.01
CA ARG A 610 1.59 -19.21 -9.32
C ARG A 610 1.19 -20.36 -10.25
N ALA A 611 0.42 -20.07 -11.31
CA ALA A 611 0.02 -21.04 -12.33
C ALA A 611 1.05 -21.18 -13.46
N ASN A 612 2.25 -20.60 -13.31
CA ASN A 612 3.31 -20.59 -14.32
C ASN A 612 2.92 -19.86 -15.62
N ALA A 613 2.06 -18.86 -15.55
CA ALA A 613 1.85 -17.92 -16.65
C ALA A 613 2.99 -16.89 -16.68
N ILE A 614 3.52 -16.56 -17.87
CA ILE A 614 4.80 -15.87 -18.04
C ILE A 614 4.64 -14.59 -18.88
N GLY A 615 5.37 -13.56 -18.49
CA GLY A 615 5.60 -12.32 -19.24
C GLY A 615 4.45 -11.34 -19.22
N LEU A 616 4.52 -10.29 -20.04
CA LEU A 616 3.64 -9.14 -20.05
C LEU A 616 2.14 -9.49 -20.07
N MET A 617 1.77 -10.45 -20.92
CA MET A 617 0.39 -10.89 -21.12
C MET A 617 0.06 -12.22 -20.40
N GLN A 618 0.92 -12.68 -19.48
CA GLN A 618 0.71 -13.85 -18.63
C GLN A 618 0.27 -15.10 -19.42
N LEU A 619 1.04 -15.47 -20.44
CA LEU A 619 0.76 -16.64 -21.24
C LEU A 619 1.22 -17.92 -20.53
N LEU A 620 0.35 -18.91 -20.43
CA LEU A 620 0.74 -20.26 -20.06
C LEU A 620 1.68 -20.81 -21.14
N PRO A 621 2.76 -21.54 -20.78
CA PRO A 621 3.69 -22.10 -21.76
C PRO A 621 3.02 -22.99 -22.82
N SER A 622 1.98 -23.74 -22.44
CA SER A 622 1.18 -24.54 -23.40
C SER A 622 0.43 -23.66 -24.40
N THR A 623 -0.21 -22.58 -23.94
CA THR A 623 -0.91 -21.62 -24.79
C THR A 623 0.08 -20.92 -25.72
N GLY A 624 1.20 -20.43 -25.18
CA GLY A 624 2.25 -19.77 -25.98
C GLY A 624 2.76 -20.69 -27.11
N ARG A 625 3.10 -21.93 -26.81
CA ARG A 625 3.54 -22.91 -27.83
C ARG A 625 2.47 -23.21 -28.89
N SER A 626 1.22 -23.35 -28.49
CA SER A 626 0.12 -23.62 -29.42
C SER A 626 -0.10 -22.45 -30.39
N VAL A 627 -0.07 -21.23 -29.89
CA VAL A 627 -0.21 -20.00 -30.70
C VAL A 627 1.03 -19.83 -31.60
N ALA A 628 2.23 -19.99 -31.05
CA ALA A 628 3.49 -19.91 -31.83
C ALA A 628 3.48 -20.85 -33.03
N LYS A 629 3.10 -22.12 -32.83
CA LYS A 629 2.99 -23.13 -33.89
C LYS A 629 1.94 -22.73 -34.94
N ARG A 630 0.77 -22.28 -34.51
CA ARG A 630 -0.36 -21.97 -35.39
C ARG A 630 -0.10 -20.78 -36.31
N TYR A 631 0.60 -19.77 -35.81
CA TYR A 631 0.88 -18.52 -36.53
C TYR A 631 2.33 -18.37 -36.95
N SER A 632 3.16 -19.42 -36.79
CA SER A 632 4.60 -19.42 -37.10
C SER A 632 5.38 -18.29 -36.40
N LEU A 633 4.90 -17.85 -35.20
CA LEU A 633 5.57 -16.83 -34.42
C LEU A 633 6.76 -17.41 -33.65
N GLY A 634 7.85 -16.64 -33.53
CA GLY A 634 9.08 -17.13 -32.90
C GLY A 634 9.67 -18.38 -33.59
N GLY A 635 9.47 -18.53 -34.89
CA GLY A 635 9.89 -19.72 -35.65
C GLY A 635 8.99 -20.95 -35.48
N GLY A 636 7.81 -20.79 -34.84
CA GLY A 636 6.80 -21.84 -34.62
C GLY A 636 7.11 -22.81 -33.48
N ALA A 637 8.34 -22.80 -32.94
CA ALA A 637 8.75 -23.62 -31.79
C ALA A 637 9.42 -22.74 -30.74
N ILE A 638 8.78 -22.58 -29.57
CA ILE A 638 9.25 -21.73 -28.48
C ILE A 638 9.40 -22.51 -27.18
N SER A 639 10.35 -22.08 -26.35
CA SER A 639 10.53 -22.51 -24.96
C SER A 639 9.73 -21.61 -23.99
N SER A 640 9.66 -22.00 -22.74
CA SER A 640 9.09 -21.14 -21.70
C SER A 640 9.93 -19.87 -21.45
N ALA A 641 11.24 -19.92 -21.67
CA ALA A 641 12.14 -18.78 -21.53
C ALA A 641 11.87 -17.68 -22.57
N ASP A 642 11.43 -18.06 -23.77
CA ASP A 642 11.13 -17.10 -24.83
C ASP A 642 9.92 -16.20 -24.50
N LEU A 643 9.05 -16.65 -23.60
CA LEU A 643 7.90 -15.85 -23.12
C LEU A 643 8.31 -14.64 -22.27
N PHE A 644 9.54 -14.56 -21.78
CA PHE A 644 10.07 -13.35 -21.13
C PHE A 644 10.47 -12.27 -22.15
N ASN A 645 10.60 -12.62 -23.45
CA ASN A 645 10.80 -11.62 -24.49
C ASN A 645 9.51 -10.80 -24.65
N PRO A 646 9.52 -9.50 -24.35
CA PRO A 646 8.30 -8.69 -24.34
C PRO A 646 7.66 -8.56 -25.73
N ILE A 647 8.47 -8.49 -26.80
CA ILE A 647 7.98 -8.37 -28.18
C ILE A 647 7.24 -9.64 -28.57
N LEU A 648 7.87 -10.80 -28.39
CA LEU A 648 7.27 -12.09 -28.71
C LEU A 648 6.03 -12.36 -27.85
N ASN A 649 6.07 -11.99 -26.56
CA ASN A 649 4.94 -12.16 -25.64
C ASN A 649 3.72 -11.35 -26.08
N ILE A 650 3.93 -10.09 -26.55
CA ILE A 650 2.86 -9.25 -27.09
C ILE A 650 2.31 -9.86 -28.41
N GLN A 651 3.17 -10.34 -29.29
CA GLN A 651 2.74 -10.99 -30.53
C GLN A 651 1.86 -12.21 -30.27
N LEU A 652 2.32 -13.11 -29.43
CA LEU A 652 1.57 -14.33 -29.07
C LEU A 652 0.28 -14.01 -28.32
N GLY A 653 0.35 -13.11 -27.35
CA GLY A 653 -0.81 -12.73 -26.55
C GLY A 653 -1.89 -12.02 -27.37
N THR A 654 -1.52 -11.12 -28.26
CA THR A 654 -2.47 -10.43 -29.14
C THR A 654 -3.11 -11.38 -30.14
N ALA A 655 -2.34 -12.32 -30.71
CA ALA A 655 -2.87 -13.38 -31.57
C ALA A 655 -3.87 -14.27 -30.81
N TYR A 656 -3.57 -14.62 -29.56
CA TYR A 656 -4.49 -15.38 -28.71
C TYR A 656 -5.78 -14.60 -28.39
N VAL A 657 -5.68 -13.30 -28.09
CA VAL A 657 -6.87 -12.42 -27.93
C VAL A 657 -7.72 -12.43 -29.20
N ALA A 658 -7.10 -12.36 -30.38
CA ALA A 658 -7.81 -12.39 -31.66
C ALA A 658 -8.54 -13.74 -31.87
N GLU A 659 -7.96 -14.86 -31.45
CA GLU A 659 -8.66 -16.16 -31.46
C GLU A 659 -9.90 -16.14 -30.58
N GLN A 660 -9.77 -15.58 -29.36
CA GLN A 660 -10.92 -15.46 -28.44
C GLN A 660 -12.00 -14.54 -28.98
N ILE A 661 -11.63 -13.46 -29.71
CA ILE A 661 -12.60 -12.57 -30.37
C ILE A 661 -13.36 -13.33 -31.45
N ARG A 662 -12.71 -14.16 -32.26
CA ARG A 662 -13.39 -15.00 -33.26
C ARG A 662 -14.34 -16.00 -32.64
N GLN A 663 -14.03 -16.50 -31.45
CA GLN A 663 -14.87 -17.46 -30.71
C GLN A 663 -16.08 -16.83 -30.03
N PHE A 664 -15.88 -15.69 -29.36
CA PHE A 664 -16.87 -15.10 -28.46
C PHE A 664 -17.51 -13.81 -28.95
N GLY A 665 -16.95 -13.17 -29.98
CA GLY A 665 -17.48 -11.97 -30.63
C GLY A 665 -17.23 -10.68 -29.86
N ARG A 666 -17.59 -10.62 -28.57
CA ARG A 666 -17.47 -9.42 -27.74
C ARG A 666 -16.23 -9.46 -26.87
N PHE A 667 -15.56 -8.30 -26.72
CA PHE A 667 -14.33 -8.20 -25.96
C PHE A 667 -14.55 -8.43 -24.44
N GLU A 668 -15.74 -8.15 -23.92
CA GLU A 668 -16.12 -8.48 -22.54
C GLU A 668 -16.05 -9.99 -22.27
N TYR A 669 -16.55 -10.79 -23.19
CA TYR A 669 -16.47 -12.26 -23.11
C TYR A 669 -15.04 -12.76 -23.28
N VAL A 670 -14.26 -12.10 -24.14
CA VAL A 670 -12.84 -12.37 -24.34
C VAL A 670 -12.05 -12.11 -23.06
N ALA A 671 -12.25 -10.96 -22.42
CA ALA A 671 -11.58 -10.64 -21.16
C ALA A 671 -11.95 -11.64 -20.05
N ALA A 672 -13.24 -12.04 -19.98
CA ALA A 672 -13.66 -13.08 -19.06
C ALA A 672 -13.03 -14.44 -19.38
N ALA A 673 -12.88 -14.81 -20.67
CA ALA A 673 -12.28 -16.07 -21.10
C ALA A 673 -10.76 -16.08 -20.87
N TYR A 674 -10.11 -14.95 -21.02
CA TYR A 674 -8.67 -14.80 -20.77
C TYR A 674 -8.30 -15.11 -19.32
N ASN A 675 -9.05 -14.56 -18.37
CA ASN A 675 -8.84 -14.80 -16.93
C ASN A 675 -9.52 -16.09 -16.42
N GLY A 676 -10.81 -16.26 -16.72
CA GLY A 676 -11.63 -17.35 -16.18
C GLY A 676 -11.54 -18.68 -16.95
N GLY A 677 -11.05 -18.63 -18.19
CA GLY A 677 -10.96 -19.74 -19.12
C GLY A 677 -12.15 -19.88 -20.08
N PRO A 678 -11.92 -20.23 -21.36
CA PRO A 678 -12.94 -20.28 -22.41
C PRO A 678 -14.12 -21.20 -22.11
N SER A 679 -13.86 -22.36 -21.52
CA SER A 679 -14.91 -23.34 -21.18
C SER A 679 -15.93 -22.81 -20.17
N ARG A 680 -15.46 -22.03 -19.18
CA ARG A 680 -16.36 -21.37 -18.21
C ARG A 680 -17.22 -20.31 -18.88
N VAL A 681 -16.63 -19.48 -19.73
CA VAL A 681 -17.39 -18.45 -20.44
C VAL A 681 -18.43 -19.07 -21.36
N SER A 682 -18.10 -20.15 -22.10
CA SER A 682 -19.09 -20.88 -22.91
C SER A 682 -20.26 -21.41 -22.07
N ARG A 683 -20.02 -21.80 -20.82
CA ARG A 683 -21.07 -22.18 -19.88
C ARG A 683 -21.87 -20.98 -19.40
N TRP A 684 -21.19 -19.90 -18.96
CA TRP A 684 -21.83 -18.69 -18.44
C TRP A 684 -22.72 -17.99 -19.50
N LEU A 685 -22.34 -18.06 -20.78
CA LEU A 685 -23.18 -17.55 -21.88
C LEU A 685 -24.53 -18.27 -22.01
N ARG A 686 -24.66 -19.48 -21.47
CA ARG A 686 -25.93 -20.24 -21.44
C ARG A 686 -26.70 -20.10 -20.15
N GLU A 687 -25.97 -19.85 -19.03
CA GLU A 687 -26.55 -19.90 -17.66
C GLU A 687 -26.84 -18.53 -17.07
N LEU A 688 -26.10 -17.48 -17.48
CA LEU A 688 -26.31 -16.14 -16.95
C LEU A 688 -27.30 -15.32 -17.79
N PRO A 689 -27.83 -14.21 -17.24
CA PRO A 689 -28.80 -13.37 -17.96
C PRO A 689 -28.31 -12.97 -19.35
N ALA A 690 -29.16 -13.18 -20.36
CA ALA A 690 -28.86 -12.85 -21.76
C ALA A 690 -29.18 -11.40 -22.14
N GLY A 691 -29.41 -10.53 -21.14
CA GLY A 691 -29.80 -9.14 -21.31
C GLY A 691 -28.62 -8.20 -21.67
N GLU A 692 -28.54 -7.11 -20.95
CA GLU A 692 -27.47 -6.11 -21.13
C GLU A 692 -26.09 -6.67 -20.68
N ILE A 693 -25.03 -6.20 -21.33
CA ILE A 693 -23.68 -6.71 -21.07
C ILE A 693 -23.20 -6.42 -19.65
N GLU A 694 -23.59 -5.32 -19.06
CA GLU A 694 -23.30 -4.95 -17.69
C GLU A 694 -23.93 -5.92 -16.68
N GLU A 695 -25.12 -6.43 -16.94
CA GLU A 695 -25.76 -7.47 -16.12
C GLU A 695 -24.99 -8.79 -16.22
N TRP A 696 -24.64 -9.18 -17.45
CA TRP A 696 -23.88 -10.40 -17.65
C TRP A 696 -22.56 -10.34 -16.90
N VAL A 697 -21.82 -9.22 -17.02
CA VAL A 697 -20.51 -9.05 -16.34
C VAL A 697 -20.69 -9.04 -14.82
N ASP A 698 -21.69 -8.30 -14.28
CA ASP A 698 -21.91 -8.24 -12.83
C ASP A 698 -22.47 -9.55 -12.25
N SER A 699 -23.05 -10.43 -13.10
CA SER A 699 -23.53 -11.76 -12.73
C SER A 699 -22.44 -12.86 -12.80
N ILE A 700 -21.23 -12.55 -13.29
CA ILE A 700 -20.13 -13.53 -13.30
C ILE A 700 -19.87 -14.05 -11.89
N PRO A 701 -19.98 -15.39 -11.63
CA PRO A 701 -19.88 -15.95 -10.29
C PRO A 701 -18.48 -15.77 -9.64
N LEU A 702 -17.43 -15.78 -10.48
CA LEU A 702 -16.06 -15.56 -10.02
C LEU A 702 -15.77 -14.07 -9.88
N SER A 703 -15.69 -13.59 -8.65
CA SER A 703 -15.43 -12.17 -8.34
C SER A 703 -14.12 -11.66 -8.96
N GLU A 704 -13.08 -12.50 -9.03
CA GLU A 704 -11.82 -12.19 -9.68
C GLU A 704 -12.02 -11.92 -11.18
N THR A 705 -12.73 -12.81 -11.89
CA THR A 705 -12.96 -12.66 -13.33
C THR A 705 -13.88 -11.46 -13.63
N ARG A 706 -14.89 -11.21 -12.80
CA ARG A 706 -15.72 -10.01 -12.91
C ARG A 706 -14.88 -8.74 -12.77
N ALA A 707 -14.07 -8.66 -11.72
CA ALA A 707 -13.18 -7.52 -11.48
C ALA A 707 -12.12 -7.38 -12.60
N TYR A 708 -11.67 -8.49 -13.19
CA TYR A 708 -10.75 -8.50 -14.31
C TYR A 708 -11.35 -7.83 -15.54
N VAL A 709 -12.54 -8.22 -15.97
CA VAL A 709 -13.24 -7.60 -17.11
C VAL A 709 -13.36 -6.10 -16.91
N GLN A 710 -13.91 -5.69 -15.77
CA GLN A 710 -14.08 -4.27 -15.42
C GLN A 710 -12.74 -3.52 -15.38
N GLY A 711 -11.68 -4.20 -14.87
CA GLY A 711 -10.33 -3.68 -14.77
C GLY A 711 -9.69 -3.43 -16.14
N VAL A 712 -9.81 -4.37 -17.09
CA VAL A 712 -9.26 -4.22 -18.44
C VAL A 712 -9.87 -3.00 -19.14
N TYR A 713 -11.20 -2.85 -19.11
CA TYR A 713 -11.89 -1.71 -19.70
C TYR A 713 -11.49 -0.38 -19.04
N ARG A 714 -11.46 -0.33 -17.71
CA ARG A 714 -10.98 0.85 -16.97
C ARG A 714 -9.56 1.21 -17.40
N ASN A 715 -8.66 0.24 -17.45
CA ASN A 715 -7.27 0.48 -17.82
C ASN A 715 -7.15 0.97 -19.27
N ALA A 716 -7.86 0.36 -20.21
CA ALA A 716 -7.87 0.78 -21.60
C ALA A 716 -8.33 2.23 -21.76
N ARG A 717 -9.41 2.63 -21.11
CA ARG A 717 -9.94 3.98 -21.13
C ARG A 717 -8.99 4.99 -20.45
N GLN A 718 -8.33 4.59 -19.37
CA GLN A 718 -7.29 5.42 -18.74
C GLN A 718 -6.11 5.64 -19.69
N TYR A 719 -5.63 4.61 -20.38
CA TYR A 719 -4.57 4.78 -21.37
C TYR A 719 -4.99 5.74 -22.50
N LYS A 720 -6.19 5.58 -23.04
CA LYS A 720 -6.74 6.45 -24.09
C LYS A 720 -6.86 7.92 -23.65
N ARG A 721 -7.16 8.13 -22.35
CA ARG A 721 -7.27 9.45 -21.74
C ARG A 721 -5.90 10.08 -21.45
N LEU A 722 -4.92 9.26 -21.04
CA LEU A 722 -3.60 9.72 -20.63
C LEU A 722 -2.64 9.93 -21.80
N TYR A 723 -2.70 9.08 -22.82
CA TYR A 723 -1.70 9.02 -23.87
C TYR A 723 -2.28 9.32 -25.27
N ASP A 724 -1.46 9.96 -26.11
CA ASP A 724 -1.75 10.16 -27.53
C ASP A 724 -1.42 8.87 -28.32
N GLU A 725 -1.67 8.92 -29.65
CA GLU A 725 -1.38 7.81 -30.55
C GLU A 725 0.13 7.47 -30.66
N GLN A 726 1.01 8.37 -30.28
CA GLN A 726 2.45 8.18 -30.23
C GLN A 726 2.92 7.60 -28.88
N GLY A 727 2.00 7.46 -27.91
CA GLY A 727 2.32 6.97 -26.56
C GLY A 727 2.96 8.02 -25.64
N ARG A 728 2.77 9.30 -25.96
CA ARG A 728 3.20 10.42 -25.12
C ARG A 728 2.03 10.90 -24.28
N PHE A 729 2.31 11.37 -23.08
CA PHE A 729 1.28 12.00 -22.27
C PHE A 729 0.61 13.16 -23.03
N ARG A 730 -0.73 13.20 -22.97
CA ARG A 730 -1.48 14.32 -23.52
C ARG A 730 -1.16 15.63 -22.78
N PRO A 731 -1.28 16.79 -23.43
CA PRO A 731 -0.97 18.09 -22.80
C PRO A 731 -1.77 18.36 -21.51
N GLU A 732 -2.99 17.85 -21.44
CA GLU A 732 -3.92 18.06 -20.32
C GLU A 732 -3.54 17.26 -19.07
N VAL A 733 -2.64 16.29 -19.19
CA VAL A 733 -2.12 15.53 -18.04
C VAL A 733 -1.20 16.45 -17.26
N GLY A 734 -1.53 16.73 -16.01
CA GLY A 734 -0.83 17.71 -15.18
C GLY A 734 0.64 17.36 -14.96
N ASP A 735 1.48 18.41 -14.89
CA ASP A 735 2.89 18.26 -14.49
C ASP A 735 3.05 18.21 -12.97
N GLY A 736 1.95 18.44 -12.23
CA GLY A 736 1.92 18.51 -10.77
C GLY A 736 2.84 19.62 -10.26
N ASN A 737 2.29 20.71 -9.76
CA ASN A 737 3.06 21.71 -9.03
C ASN A 737 3.59 21.15 -7.72
#